data_32a4b0aa31ab48f092e791b7f9ccb4f8
#
_entry.id   32a4b0aa31ab48f092e791b7f9ccb4f8
#
_cell.length_a   1.000
_cell.length_b   1.000
_cell.length_c   1.000
_cell.angle_alpha   90.00
_cell.angle_beta   90.00
_cell.angle_gamma   90.00
#
_symmetry.space_group_name_H-M   'P 1'
#
loop_
_entity.id
_entity.type
_entity.pdbx_description
1 polymer ?
#
loop_
_entity_poly.entity_id
_entity_poly.type
_entity_poly.pdbx_seq_one_letter_code
_entity_poly.pdbx_strand_id
1 'polypeptide(L)'
;MSQLSAILNQIDSGTMLLPEFQRGYVWNRDQVRGLMRSLYLGYPVGALLVWEAETDPGSVRGAETKAGGVKLLLLDGQQRITSLYGIIRGHEPAFFEGDASAFRGLRFHVEDETFEFYAPVKMHGDVRWIDVTSLFVDGLEKQITILNSEPSIMPRFADYIARLSRLRMILERQFHQEKITGADKGIDAVVEIFNKVNSGGTKLSKGDLALAKICADWPEARATMRSHLGAWKLAGFDFNLDWLLRNVNAVATGRAQFDALEGITSDKFAGSLSSSGKHIGTFLDAVSGRLGLDHNRVLMGRYAFPVVSRFLHLKGGAFEDAAERDKMLFWYVQSALWGRFAGSTETVLTQDYEALGRGGIDGLIANLTRWRGGDLTIEGEDFEGFGRGSRFYPLLYLLTRVLGARDFGSGLALKSEMLGNLSSLQVHHIFPKAVLYKHGYDRAEVNAVANFCFLTQQTNLAIGKRTPSDYFAEVAAKHPGVLESQWIPMDRELWKIENYRDFLAARRDLLAGAANNFLAELRDGVRAATEGQPLLAVAVDEDVEDDDRARLVKELIADLAELGCVSPDLDAEISDPETSKVLAIAEAYWPAGLQPGQGGPVVLELDAGSDFARMAELGYQVFTSIDALRGYVNRRNEENAA
;
A
#
# COMPACT_ATOMS: atom_id res chain seq x y z
N MET A 1 -3.50 38.87 6.95
CA MET A 1 -4.20 38.23 5.80
C MET A 1 -3.40 38.47 4.54
N SER A 2 -3.27 37.45 3.70
CA SER A 2 -2.55 37.57 2.42
C SER A 2 -3.40 36.97 1.30
N GLN A 3 -3.38 37.61 0.13
CA GLN A 3 -4.05 37.06 -1.05
C GLN A 3 -3.38 35.75 -1.49
N LEU A 4 -4.16 34.80 -2.03
CA LEU A 4 -3.62 33.56 -2.54
C LEU A 4 -2.52 33.79 -3.57
N SER A 5 -2.70 34.71 -4.50
CA SER A 5 -1.69 35.09 -5.49
C SER A 5 -0.35 35.49 -4.85
N ALA A 6 -0.39 36.25 -3.76
CA ALA A 6 0.82 36.64 -3.03
C ALA A 6 1.51 35.44 -2.36
N ILE A 7 0.73 34.51 -1.79
CA ILE A 7 1.26 33.27 -1.20
C ILE A 7 1.94 32.41 -2.25
N LEU A 8 1.32 32.21 -3.41
CA LEU A 8 1.91 31.43 -4.51
C LEU A 8 3.21 32.09 -5.02
N ASN A 9 3.24 33.42 -5.14
CA ASN A 9 4.45 34.16 -5.52
C ASN A 9 5.57 34.04 -4.46
N GLN A 10 5.23 33.93 -3.17
CA GLN A 10 6.22 33.65 -2.12
C GLN A 10 6.83 32.25 -2.26
N ILE A 11 6.07 31.27 -2.74
CA ILE A 11 6.58 29.95 -3.06
C ILE A 11 7.49 30.01 -4.29
N ASP A 12 7.05 30.68 -5.35
CA ASP A 12 7.84 30.87 -6.59
C ASP A 12 9.20 31.55 -6.32
N SER A 13 9.20 32.52 -5.41
CA SER A 13 10.44 33.25 -5.02
C SER A 13 11.31 32.49 -3.99
N GLY A 14 10.86 31.35 -3.48
CA GLY A 14 11.53 30.62 -2.40
C GLY A 14 11.54 31.37 -1.06
N THR A 15 10.62 32.33 -0.85
CA THR A 15 10.41 33.01 0.43
C THR A 15 9.53 32.17 1.37
N MET A 16 8.56 31.42 0.81
CA MET A 16 7.76 30.45 1.55
C MET A 16 8.21 29.04 1.16
N LEU A 17 8.56 28.24 2.18
CA LEU A 17 9.10 26.90 2.05
C LEU A 17 8.38 25.95 2.99
N LEU A 18 8.69 24.65 2.88
CA LEU A 18 8.27 23.63 3.84
C LEU A 18 9.42 23.23 4.75
N PRO A 19 9.20 23.12 6.07
CA PRO A 19 10.19 22.47 6.94
C PRO A 19 10.34 20.98 6.56
N GLU A 20 11.54 20.44 6.74
CA GLU A 20 11.84 19.04 6.43
C GLU A 20 10.98 18.02 7.23
N PHE A 21 10.51 18.39 8.40
CA PHE A 21 9.68 17.53 9.22
C PHE A 21 8.22 17.41 8.74
N GLN A 22 7.78 18.22 7.80
CA GLN A 22 6.44 18.09 7.26
C GLN A 22 6.31 16.81 6.43
N ARG A 23 5.19 16.10 6.59
CA ARG A 23 4.88 14.92 5.77
C ARG A 23 4.73 15.30 4.30
N GLY A 24 4.83 14.31 3.41
CA GLY A 24 4.54 14.49 2.00
C GLY A 24 3.07 14.86 1.74
N TYR A 25 2.77 15.11 0.48
CA TYR A 25 1.41 15.37 0.04
C TYR A 25 0.57 14.08 0.09
N VAL A 26 -0.58 14.12 0.76
CA VAL A 26 -1.46 12.96 0.99
C VAL A 26 -2.93 13.22 0.65
N TRP A 27 -3.26 14.43 0.19
CA TRP A 27 -4.62 14.74 -0.22
C TRP A 27 -5.01 13.99 -1.49
N ASN A 28 -6.25 13.59 -1.55
CA ASN A 28 -6.88 12.95 -2.68
C ASN A 28 -7.70 13.94 -3.52
N ARG A 29 -8.26 13.45 -4.62
CA ARG A 29 -9.06 14.24 -5.57
C ARG A 29 -10.29 14.91 -4.96
N ASP A 30 -10.98 14.26 -4.00
CA ASP A 30 -12.17 14.85 -3.37
C ASP A 30 -11.83 16.02 -2.46
N GLN A 31 -10.74 15.89 -1.69
CA GLN A 31 -10.28 16.98 -0.83
C GLN A 31 -9.89 18.19 -1.69
N VAL A 32 -9.23 17.95 -2.81
CA VAL A 32 -8.87 18.99 -3.78
C VAL A 32 -10.12 19.62 -4.41
N ARG A 33 -11.07 18.80 -4.85
CA ARG A 33 -12.35 19.24 -5.41
C ARG A 33 -13.15 20.05 -4.39
N GLY A 34 -13.26 19.54 -3.16
CA GLY A 34 -13.95 20.23 -2.07
C GLY A 34 -13.32 21.58 -1.72
N LEU A 35 -11.98 21.68 -1.72
CA LEU A 35 -11.28 22.95 -1.52
C LEU A 35 -11.61 23.95 -2.63
N MET A 36 -11.50 23.56 -3.89
CA MET A 36 -11.75 24.44 -5.04
C MET A 36 -13.21 24.92 -5.04
N ARG A 37 -14.16 24.03 -4.73
CA ARG A 37 -15.56 24.37 -4.58
C ARG A 37 -15.79 25.38 -3.45
N SER A 38 -15.22 25.13 -2.27
CA SER A 38 -15.35 26.04 -1.13
C SER A 38 -14.80 27.44 -1.45
N LEU A 39 -13.67 27.53 -2.12
CA LEU A 39 -13.11 28.81 -2.57
C LEU A 39 -13.97 29.50 -3.61
N TYR A 40 -14.54 28.76 -4.56
CA TYR A 40 -15.44 29.27 -5.58
C TYR A 40 -16.71 29.87 -4.95
N LEU A 41 -17.31 29.17 -3.98
CA LEU A 41 -18.49 29.61 -3.24
C LEU A 41 -18.19 30.71 -2.20
N GLY A 42 -16.91 30.98 -1.90
CA GLY A 42 -16.51 31.99 -0.92
C GLY A 42 -16.52 31.50 0.53
N TYR A 43 -16.54 30.19 0.73
CA TYR A 43 -16.50 29.60 2.06
C TYR A 43 -15.12 29.71 2.69
N PRO A 44 -15.02 29.79 4.03
CA PRO A 44 -13.73 29.79 4.72
C PRO A 44 -13.06 28.41 4.59
N VAL A 45 -11.76 28.41 4.29
CA VAL A 45 -10.97 27.20 4.10
C VAL A 45 -9.89 26.99 5.18
N GLY A 46 -10.04 27.69 6.31
CA GLY A 46 -9.12 27.65 7.45
C GLY A 46 -7.92 28.59 7.31
N ALA A 47 -7.23 28.79 8.43
CA ALA A 47 -6.02 29.61 8.50
C ALA A 47 -4.78 28.82 8.04
N LEU A 48 -3.70 29.53 7.77
CA LEU A 48 -2.35 28.99 7.59
C LEU A 48 -1.55 29.28 8.86
N LEU A 49 -0.78 28.31 9.33
CA LEU A 49 0.22 28.51 10.36
C LEU A 49 1.60 28.58 9.71
N VAL A 50 2.32 29.67 9.92
CA VAL A 50 3.65 29.87 9.34
C VAL A 50 4.65 30.21 10.44
N TRP A 51 5.87 29.71 10.30
CA TRP A 51 7.00 30.04 11.18
C TRP A 51 7.98 30.93 10.44
N GLU A 52 8.26 32.09 11.02
CA GLU A 52 9.27 33.02 10.51
C GLU A 52 10.61 32.66 11.14
N ALA A 53 11.51 32.10 10.35
CA ALA A 53 12.81 31.64 10.80
C ALA A 53 13.95 32.17 9.95
N GLU A 54 15.09 32.47 10.58
CA GLU A 54 16.37 32.58 9.88
C GLU A 54 16.85 31.16 9.62
N THR A 55 16.72 30.67 8.39
CA THR A 55 16.99 29.30 8.04
C THR A 55 18.35 29.11 7.41
N ASP A 56 19.05 28.08 7.85
CA ASP A 56 20.14 27.49 7.08
C ASP A 56 19.52 26.74 5.88
N PRO A 57 20.07 26.87 4.64
CA PRO A 57 19.51 26.26 3.43
C PRO A 57 19.22 24.76 3.52
N GLY A 58 19.88 24.05 4.42
CA GLY A 58 19.74 22.62 4.60
C GLY A 58 18.55 22.15 5.43
N SER A 59 17.83 23.03 6.15
CA SER A 59 16.72 22.64 7.04
C SER A 59 15.33 22.69 6.40
N VAL A 60 15.25 22.98 5.09
CA VAL A 60 13.99 23.24 4.36
C VAL A 60 13.95 22.56 3.01
N ARG A 61 12.76 22.09 2.62
CA ARG A 61 12.51 21.50 1.31
C ARG A 61 12.36 22.57 0.23
N GLY A 62 12.93 22.28 -0.96
CA GLY A 62 12.74 23.08 -2.16
C GLY A 62 13.65 24.27 -2.30
N ALA A 63 14.67 24.40 -1.46
CA ALA A 63 15.68 25.43 -1.61
C ALA A 63 16.84 24.93 -2.49
N GLU A 64 16.84 25.28 -3.77
CA GLU A 64 18.13 25.50 -4.44
C GLU A 64 18.73 26.72 -3.77
N THR A 65 19.90 26.53 -3.17
CA THR A 65 20.66 27.48 -2.35
C THR A 65 20.77 28.89 -2.98
N LYS A 66 19.86 29.77 -2.64
CA LYS A 66 20.08 31.20 -2.76
C LYS A 66 19.99 31.82 -1.39
N ALA A 67 21.16 32.29 -0.93
CA ALA A 67 21.47 33.21 0.18
C ALA A 67 20.51 33.29 1.36
N GLY A 68 21.06 33.21 2.58
CA GLY A 68 20.39 33.38 3.85
C GLY A 68 19.48 34.61 3.93
N GLY A 69 18.43 34.49 4.72
CA GLY A 69 17.44 35.52 4.99
C GLY A 69 16.24 34.90 5.70
N VAL A 70 15.37 35.74 6.23
CA VAL A 70 14.15 35.32 6.89
C VAL A 70 13.25 34.60 5.88
N LYS A 71 12.87 33.36 6.21
CA LYS A 71 11.96 32.50 5.44
C LYS A 71 10.67 32.29 6.20
N LEU A 72 9.60 32.09 5.48
CA LEU A 72 8.31 31.66 6.01
C LEU A 72 8.17 30.15 5.83
N LEU A 73 8.18 29.39 6.90
CA LEU A 73 8.02 27.95 6.87
C LEU A 73 6.54 27.60 7.11
N LEU A 74 5.89 26.99 6.12
CA LEU A 74 4.48 26.63 6.18
C LEU A 74 4.30 25.40 7.06
N LEU A 75 3.72 25.58 8.25
CA LEU A 75 3.49 24.52 9.24
C LEU A 75 2.11 23.87 9.08
N ASP A 76 1.04 24.67 8.93
CA ASP A 76 -0.31 24.16 8.64
C ASP A 76 -0.88 24.81 7.37
N GLY A 77 -1.70 24.03 6.67
CA GLY A 77 -2.25 24.40 5.36
C GLY A 77 -1.42 23.92 4.18
N GLN A 78 -0.37 23.14 4.40
CA GLN A 78 0.50 22.61 3.36
C GLN A 78 -0.30 21.94 2.24
N GLN A 79 -1.21 21.00 2.56
CA GLN A 79 -1.97 20.25 1.57
C GLN A 79 -2.82 21.19 0.71
N ARG A 80 -3.48 22.17 1.33
CA ARG A 80 -4.29 23.19 0.66
C ARG A 80 -3.47 24.02 -0.31
N ILE A 81 -2.35 24.57 0.17
CA ILE A 81 -1.49 25.43 -0.64
C ILE A 81 -0.80 24.66 -1.77
N THR A 82 -0.35 23.44 -1.50
CA THR A 82 0.24 22.57 -2.53
C THR A 82 -0.77 22.23 -3.64
N SER A 83 -2.02 21.91 -3.28
CA SER A 83 -3.08 21.65 -4.27
C SER A 83 -3.37 22.89 -5.12
N LEU A 84 -3.53 24.05 -4.47
CA LEU A 84 -3.80 25.30 -5.17
C LEU A 84 -2.64 25.71 -6.07
N TYR A 85 -1.41 25.51 -5.60
CA TYR A 85 -0.21 25.78 -6.41
C TYR A 85 -0.21 24.89 -7.67
N GLY A 86 -0.38 23.57 -7.51
CA GLY A 86 -0.38 22.63 -8.63
C GLY A 86 -1.47 22.92 -9.66
N ILE A 87 -2.70 23.26 -9.21
CA ILE A 87 -3.83 23.60 -10.09
C ILE A 87 -3.56 24.94 -10.81
N ILE A 88 -3.12 25.97 -10.07
CA ILE A 88 -3.02 27.34 -10.58
C ILE A 88 -1.76 27.55 -11.41
N ARG A 89 -0.63 26.93 -11.06
CA ARG A 89 0.65 27.02 -11.80
C ARG A 89 0.79 25.94 -12.88
N GLY A 90 0.03 24.85 -12.79
CA GLY A 90 0.09 23.73 -13.74
C GLY A 90 1.24 22.74 -13.50
N HIS A 91 2.03 22.96 -12.46
CA HIS A 91 3.12 22.10 -12.03
C HIS A 91 3.24 22.11 -10.51
N GLU A 92 3.95 21.14 -9.96
CA GLU A 92 4.19 21.00 -8.54
C GLU A 92 5.16 22.06 -8.02
N PRO A 93 5.01 22.52 -6.75
CA PRO A 93 6.03 23.37 -6.11
C PRO A 93 7.33 22.59 -5.87
N ALA A 94 8.46 23.29 -5.79
CA ALA A 94 9.79 22.68 -5.62
C ALA A 94 9.91 21.77 -4.38
N PHE A 95 9.10 21.98 -3.35
CA PHE A 95 9.06 21.17 -2.14
C PHE A 95 8.07 19.99 -2.22
N PHE A 96 7.46 19.75 -3.38
CA PHE A 96 6.43 18.72 -3.53
C PHE A 96 7.00 17.33 -3.33
N GLU A 97 6.23 16.51 -2.62
CA GLU A 97 6.47 15.10 -2.41
C GLU A 97 5.14 14.37 -2.28
N GLY A 98 4.83 13.52 -3.23
CA GLY A 98 3.58 12.75 -3.24
C GLY A 98 3.09 12.44 -4.65
N ASP A 99 1.81 12.12 -4.75
CA ASP A 99 1.15 11.86 -6.04
C ASP A 99 0.46 13.12 -6.58
N ALA A 100 1.03 13.68 -7.64
CA ALA A 100 0.48 14.86 -8.31
C ALA A 100 -0.83 14.58 -9.07
N SER A 101 -1.18 13.32 -9.32
CA SER A 101 -2.45 12.96 -9.97
C SER A 101 -3.67 13.43 -9.16
N ALA A 102 -3.49 13.63 -7.85
CA ALA A 102 -4.54 14.11 -6.95
C ALA A 102 -5.07 15.52 -7.29
N PHE A 103 -4.29 16.37 -7.95
CA PHE A 103 -4.74 17.71 -8.35
C PHE A 103 -4.64 17.98 -9.85
N ARG A 104 -4.17 17.02 -10.65
CA ARG A 104 -4.11 17.16 -12.12
C ARG A 104 -5.44 16.77 -12.78
N GLY A 105 -5.79 17.51 -13.83
CA GLY A 105 -6.97 17.20 -14.65
C GLY A 105 -8.30 17.63 -14.05
N LEU A 106 -8.29 18.56 -13.09
CA LEU A 106 -9.51 19.13 -12.53
C LEU A 106 -10.27 19.95 -13.60
N ARG A 107 -11.56 19.67 -13.74
CA ARG A 107 -12.48 20.34 -14.67
C ARG A 107 -13.56 21.10 -13.91
N PHE A 108 -14.05 22.18 -14.52
CA PHE A 108 -15.19 22.96 -14.04
C PHE A 108 -16.28 22.97 -15.10
N HIS A 109 -17.49 22.51 -14.75
CA HIS A 109 -18.64 22.57 -15.63
C HIS A 109 -19.29 23.95 -15.52
N VAL A 110 -19.24 24.71 -16.61
CA VAL A 110 -19.70 26.12 -16.59
C VAL A 110 -21.21 26.27 -16.46
N GLU A 111 -22.00 25.22 -16.77
CA GLU A 111 -23.45 25.25 -16.65
C GLU A 111 -23.91 24.90 -15.24
N ASP A 112 -23.37 23.85 -14.65
CA ASP A 112 -23.80 23.32 -13.34
C ASP A 112 -22.98 23.87 -12.17
N GLU A 113 -21.92 24.62 -12.46
CA GLU A 113 -20.96 25.18 -11.47
C GLU A 113 -20.32 24.08 -10.58
N THR A 114 -20.04 22.90 -11.16
CA THR A 114 -19.47 21.74 -10.48
C THR A 114 -18.02 21.49 -10.87
N PHE A 115 -17.26 20.90 -9.93
CA PHE A 115 -15.88 20.49 -10.15
C PHE A 115 -15.79 18.96 -10.21
N GLU A 116 -15.15 18.43 -11.25
CA GLU A 116 -14.86 17.01 -11.40
C GLU A 116 -13.49 16.81 -12.02
N PHE A 117 -12.89 15.64 -11.80
CA PHE A 117 -11.68 15.26 -12.51
C PHE A 117 -12.02 14.69 -13.88
N TYR A 118 -11.12 14.90 -14.85
CA TYR A 118 -11.34 14.53 -16.24
C TYR A 118 -11.75 13.07 -16.39
N ALA A 119 -12.93 12.84 -16.94
CA ALA A 119 -13.50 11.56 -17.30
C ALA A 119 -13.78 11.53 -18.82
N PRO A 120 -13.02 10.75 -19.61
CA PRO A 120 -13.12 10.79 -21.08
C PRO A 120 -14.52 10.55 -21.61
N VAL A 121 -15.24 9.58 -21.06
CA VAL A 121 -16.60 9.22 -21.51
C VAL A 121 -17.60 10.36 -21.29
N LYS A 122 -17.47 11.09 -20.19
CA LYS A 122 -18.40 12.17 -19.81
C LYS A 122 -18.04 13.52 -20.44
N MET A 123 -16.75 13.79 -20.63
CA MET A 123 -16.26 15.15 -20.88
C MET A 123 -15.63 15.35 -22.25
N HIS A 124 -15.34 14.25 -22.99
CA HIS A 124 -14.69 14.37 -24.29
C HIS A 124 -15.61 15.08 -25.30
N GLY A 125 -15.11 16.21 -25.84
CA GLY A 125 -15.85 16.99 -26.83
C GLY A 125 -16.91 17.94 -26.29
N ASP A 126 -17.21 17.94 -24.99
CA ASP A 126 -18.13 18.90 -24.38
C ASP A 126 -17.37 20.15 -23.91
N VAL A 127 -17.53 21.24 -24.64
CA VAL A 127 -16.87 22.54 -24.37
C VAL A 127 -17.27 23.18 -23.06
N ARG A 128 -18.35 22.70 -22.40
CA ARG A 128 -18.79 23.21 -21.08
C ARG A 128 -17.85 22.75 -19.95
N TRP A 129 -17.07 21.69 -20.18
CA TRP A 129 -16.07 21.23 -19.24
C TRP A 129 -14.74 21.96 -19.42
N ILE A 130 -14.52 23.01 -18.66
CA ILE A 130 -13.32 23.84 -18.71
C ILE A 130 -12.19 23.21 -17.90
N ASP A 131 -11.01 23.13 -18.46
CA ASP A 131 -9.79 22.77 -17.73
C ASP A 131 -9.42 23.90 -16.79
N VAL A 132 -9.47 23.63 -15.48
CA VAL A 132 -9.21 24.65 -14.45
C VAL A 132 -7.78 25.15 -14.53
N THR A 133 -6.80 24.27 -14.72
CA THR A 133 -5.39 24.64 -14.86
C THR A 133 -5.18 25.51 -16.10
N SER A 134 -5.74 25.13 -17.24
CA SER A 134 -5.66 25.93 -18.47
C SER A 134 -6.29 27.33 -18.30
N LEU A 135 -7.39 27.45 -17.55
CA LEU A 135 -7.98 28.76 -17.23
C LEU A 135 -7.03 29.68 -16.46
N PHE A 136 -6.25 29.14 -15.51
CA PHE A 136 -5.30 29.94 -14.72
C PHE A 136 -4.01 30.22 -15.48
N VAL A 137 -3.47 29.25 -16.21
CA VAL A 137 -2.18 29.34 -16.91
C VAL A 137 -2.31 30.09 -18.23
N ASP A 138 -3.28 29.69 -19.08
CA ASP A 138 -3.45 30.23 -20.43
C ASP A 138 -4.36 31.47 -20.47
N GLY A 139 -5.11 31.70 -19.40
CA GLY A 139 -6.01 32.85 -19.27
C GLY A 139 -7.42 32.63 -19.77
N LEU A 140 -8.27 33.65 -19.52
CA LEU A 140 -9.69 33.61 -19.86
C LEU A 140 -9.93 33.68 -21.38
N GLU A 141 -9.07 34.37 -22.12
CA GLU A 141 -9.23 34.56 -23.58
C GLU A 141 -9.24 33.24 -24.34
N LYS A 142 -8.38 32.29 -23.97
CA LYS A 142 -8.36 30.96 -24.56
C LYS A 142 -9.71 30.24 -24.34
N GLN A 143 -10.26 30.32 -23.14
CA GLN A 143 -11.53 29.68 -22.80
C GLN A 143 -12.70 30.34 -23.53
N ILE A 144 -12.69 31.66 -23.69
CA ILE A 144 -13.64 32.41 -24.50
C ILE A 144 -13.62 31.91 -25.95
N THR A 145 -12.45 31.71 -26.51
CA THR A 145 -12.30 31.22 -27.89
C THR A 145 -12.89 29.82 -28.03
N ILE A 146 -12.65 28.92 -27.08
CA ILE A 146 -13.19 27.56 -27.08
C ILE A 146 -14.72 27.60 -26.98
N LEU A 147 -15.28 28.37 -26.05
CA LEU A 147 -16.73 28.49 -25.88
C LEU A 147 -17.40 29.10 -27.10
N ASN A 148 -16.78 30.09 -27.75
CA ASN A 148 -17.30 30.71 -28.97
C ASN A 148 -17.37 29.75 -30.18
N SER A 149 -16.66 28.65 -30.14
CA SER A 149 -16.71 27.67 -31.25
C SER A 149 -17.98 26.82 -31.27
N GLU A 150 -18.79 26.88 -30.20
CA GLU A 150 -20.01 26.08 -30.06
C GLU A 150 -21.28 26.95 -30.04
N PRO A 151 -22.04 27.01 -31.18
CA PRO A 151 -23.21 27.87 -31.29
C PRO A 151 -24.32 27.56 -30.27
N SER A 152 -24.42 26.34 -29.78
CA SER A 152 -25.50 25.91 -28.89
C SER A 152 -25.47 26.60 -27.52
N ILE A 153 -24.32 27.09 -27.10
CA ILE A 153 -24.14 27.73 -25.77
C ILE A 153 -24.25 29.25 -25.79
N MET A 154 -24.36 29.85 -26.99
CA MET A 154 -24.43 31.32 -27.16
C MET A 154 -25.50 32.01 -26.33
N PRO A 155 -26.72 31.44 -26.10
CA PRO A 155 -27.73 32.08 -25.27
C PRO A 155 -27.30 32.30 -23.82
N ARG A 156 -26.36 31.50 -23.30
CA ARG A 156 -25.87 31.58 -21.91
C ARG A 156 -24.39 32.00 -21.83
N PHE A 157 -23.80 32.43 -22.92
CA PHE A 157 -22.38 32.75 -23.00
C PHE A 157 -21.93 33.79 -21.95
N ALA A 158 -22.71 34.84 -21.74
CA ALA A 158 -22.41 35.86 -20.76
C ALA A 158 -22.36 35.30 -19.31
N ASP A 159 -23.28 34.39 -18.99
CA ASP A 159 -23.29 33.69 -17.69
C ASP A 159 -22.03 32.86 -17.51
N TYR A 160 -21.63 32.13 -18.55
CA TYR A 160 -20.41 31.28 -18.49
C TYR A 160 -19.16 32.11 -18.27
N ILE A 161 -19.04 33.25 -18.94
CA ILE A 161 -17.90 34.16 -18.74
C ILE A 161 -17.91 34.75 -17.33
N ALA A 162 -19.07 35.10 -16.78
CA ALA A 162 -19.18 35.56 -15.39
C ALA A 162 -18.75 34.48 -14.40
N ARG A 163 -19.12 33.21 -14.63
CA ARG A 163 -18.72 32.07 -13.80
C ARG A 163 -17.22 31.79 -13.88
N LEU A 164 -16.62 31.83 -15.06
CA LEU A 164 -15.19 31.70 -15.24
C LEU A 164 -14.41 32.86 -14.59
N SER A 165 -14.93 34.08 -14.68
CA SER A 165 -14.35 35.23 -13.99
C SER A 165 -14.40 35.04 -12.46
N ARG A 166 -15.54 34.54 -11.92
CA ARG A 166 -15.65 34.18 -10.50
C ARG A 166 -14.61 33.12 -10.11
N LEU A 167 -14.42 32.08 -10.95
CA LEU A 167 -13.41 31.05 -10.69
C LEU A 167 -12.01 31.65 -10.61
N ARG A 168 -11.64 32.58 -11.51
CA ARG A 168 -10.36 33.28 -11.47
C ARG A 168 -10.17 34.16 -10.25
N MET A 169 -11.25 34.73 -9.69
CA MET A 169 -11.19 35.53 -8.46
C MET A 169 -10.71 34.73 -7.24
N ILE A 170 -10.59 33.41 -7.32
CA ILE A 170 -9.93 32.59 -6.28
C ILE A 170 -8.52 33.09 -5.99
N LEU A 171 -7.79 33.63 -6.97
CA LEU A 171 -6.46 34.24 -6.77
C LEU A 171 -6.47 35.42 -5.78
N GLU A 172 -7.59 36.09 -5.64
CA GLU A 172 -7.76 37.27 -4.77
C GLU A 172 -8.28 36.90 -3.37
N ARG A 173 -8.60 35.61 -3.14
CA ARG A 173 -9.08 35.16 -1.83
C ARG A 173 -8.03 35.40 -0.76
N GLN A 174 -8.49 35.94 0.36
CA GLN A 174 -7.66 36.23 1.52
C GLN A 174 -7.52 34.99 2.41
N PHE A 175 -6.29 34.62 2.72
CA PHE A 175 -5.96 33.60 3.71
C PHE A 175 -5.48 34.28 5.00
N HIS A 176 -6.05 33.87 6.11
CA HIS A 176 -5.53 34.26 7.41
C HIS A 176 -4.22 33.50 7.67
N GLN A 177 -3.17 34.23 8.06
CA GLN A 177 -1.87 33.66 8.40
C GLN A 177 -1.58 33.96 9.88
N GLU A 178 -1.49 32.91 10.67
CA GLU A 178 -0.93 32.95 12.03
C GLU A 178 0.57 32.77 11.92
N LYS A 179 1.33 33.70 12.53
CA LYS A 179 2.80 33.69 12.46
C LYS A 179 3.42 33.35 13.81
N ILE A 180 4.27 32.35 13.83
CA ILE A 180 5.19 32.11 14.95
C ILE A 180 6.45 32.93 14.64
N THR A 181 6.77 33.88 15.51
CA THR A 181 7.93 34.78 15.39
C THR A 181 8.77 34.74 16.65
N GLY A 182 10.05 35.08 16.55
CA GLY A 182 11.00 35.16 17.65
C GLY A 182 12.22 34.28 17.43
N ALA A 183 13.41 34.84 17.55
CA ALA A 183 14.69 34.15 17.39
C ALA A 183 14.95 33.10 18.48
N ASP A 184 14.17 33.13 19.56
CA ASP A 184 14.18 32.16 20.68
C ASP A 184 13.33 30.91 20.43
N LYS A 185 12.57 30.88 19.33
CA LYS A 185 11.67 29.76 18.99
C LYS A 185 12.42 28.71 18.17
N GLY A 186 13.07 27.77 18.88
CA GLY A 186 13.64 26.57 18.29
C GLY A 186 12.57 25.61 17.78
N ILE A 187 12.98 24.57 17.04
CA ILE A 187 12.12 23.58 16.41
C ILE A 187 11.18 22.88 17.42
N ASP A 188 11.64 22.60 18.64
CA ASP A 188 10.86 21.95 19.71
C ASP A 188 9.66 22.81 20.13
N ALA A 189 9.87 24.11 20.35
CA ALA A 189 8.80 25.04 20.71
C ALA A 189 7.79 25.18 19.56
N VAL A 190 8.26 25.22 18.32
CA VAL A 190 7.41 25.32 17.13
C VAL A 190 6.55 24.08 16.94
N VAL A 191 7.13 22.90 17.15
CA VAL A 191 6.40 21.62 17.07
C VAL A 191 5.38 21.49 18.21
N GLU A 192 5.70 21.95 19.41
CA GLU A 192 4.73 21.97 20.52
C GLU A 192 3.54 22.88 20.20
N ILE A 193 3.80 24.09 19.68
CA ILE A 193 2.76 25.02 19.23
C ILE A 193 1.92 24.39 18.12
N PHE A 194 2.56 23.78 17.11
CA PHE A 194 1.88 23.10 16.01
C PHE A 194 0.91 22.00 16.52
N ASN A 195 1.38 21.13 17.41
CA ASN A 195 0.56 20.06 17.98
C ASN A 195 -0.60 20.58 18.84
N LYS A 196 -0.42 21.72 19.53
CA LYS A 196 -1.50 22.36 20.30
C LYS A 196 -2.55 22.99 19.40
N VAL A 197 -2.13 23.67 18.35
CA VAL A 197 -3.04 24.32 17.38
C VAL A 197 -3.81 23.26 16.58
N ASN A 198 -3.17 22.16 16.20
CA ASN A 198 -3.76 21.05 15.44
C ASN A 198 -4.45 19.99 16.31
N SER A 199 -4.99 20.34 17.45
CA SER A 199 -5.66 19.38 18.36
C SER A 199 -6.84 18.64 17.75
N GLY A 200 -7.46 19.15 16.69
CA GLY A 200 -8.54 18.50 15.92
C GLY A 200 -8.13 17.92 14.57
N GLY A 201 -6.84 18.01 14.19
CA GLY A 201 -6.31 17.53 12.92
C GLY A 201 -5.33 16.35 13.08
N THR A 202 -4.62 16.00 12.01
CA THR A 202 -3.57 14.97 12.07
C THR A 202 -2.36 15.51 12.81
N LYS A 203 -2.11 15.00 14.01
CA LYS A 203 -0.92 15.32 14.80
C LYS A 203 0.32 14.75 14.12
N LEU A 204 1.46 15.42 14.27
CA LEU A 204 2.75 14.83 13.93
C LEU A 204 2.97 13.58 14.79
N SER A 205 3.37 12.50 14.14
CA SER A 205 3.77 11.30 14.86
C SER A 205 5.08 11.54 15.61
N LYS A 206 5.36 10.75 16.63
CA LYS A 206 6.66 10.81 17.33
C LYS A 206 7.82 10.52 16.38
N GLY A 207 7.59 9.72 15.35
CA GLY A 207 8.57 9.46 14.29
C GLY A 207 8.86 10.69 13.43
N ASP A 208 7.82 11.45 13.06
CA ASP A 208 7.99 12.71 12.31
C ASP A 208 8.78 13.73 13.11
N LEU A 209 8.52 13.81 14.42
CA LEU A 209 9.24 14.69 15.35
C LEU A 209 10.72 14.33 15.47
N ALA A 210 11.01 13.03 15.67
CA ALA A 210 12.38 12.56 15.75
C ALA A 210 13.14 12.84 14.44
N LEU A 211 12.52 12.57 13.31
CA LEU A 211 13.10 12.86 11.99
C LEU A 211 13.29 14.36 11.77
N ALA A 212 12.37 15.19 12.26
CA ALA A 212 12.52 16.65 12.20
C ALA A 212 13.80 17.14 12.87
N LYS A 213 14.06 16.67 14.10
CA LYS A 213 15.28 17.01 14.85
C LYS A 213 16.53 16.55 14.12
N ILE A 214 16.50 15.34 13.58
CA ILE A 214 17.63 14.78 12.82
C ILE A 214 17.89 15.58 11.55
N CYS A 215 16.83 15.97 10.83
CA CYS A 215 16.97 16.80 9.62
C CYS A 215 17.45 18.22 9.90
N ALA A 216 17.24 18.74 11.12
CA ALA A 216 17.79 20.02 11.51
C ALA A 216 19.33 20.00 11.58
N ASP A 217 19.91 18.90 12.05
CA ASP A 217 21.35 18.71 12.15
C ASP A 217 21.96 18.04 10.90
N TRP A 218 21.16 17.26 10.18
CA TRP A 218 21.54 16.54 8.96
C TRP A 218 20.44 16.67 7.90
N PRO A 219 20.46 17.72 7.08
CA PRO A 219 19.41 18.04 6.11
C PRO A 219 19.14 16.95 5.07
N GLU A 220 20.18 16.18 4.68
CA GLU A 220 20.06 15.12 3.68
C GLU A 220 19.49 13.80 4.24
N ALA A 221 19.20 13.71 5.54
CA ALA A 221 18.73 12.48 6.18
C ALA A 221 17.52 11.87 5.46
N ARG A 222 16.50 12.69 5.18
CA ARG A 222 15.29 12.23 4.49
C ARG A 222 15.56 11.82 3.04
N ALA A 223 16.37 12.57 2.31
CA ALA A 223 16.75 12.24 0.94
C ALA A 223 17.52 10.91 0.88
N THR A 224 18.42 10.67 1.82
CA THR A 224 19.17 9.43 1.95
C THR A 224 18.25 8.25 2.26
N MET A 225 17.28 8.41 3.18
CA MET A 225 16.27 7.38 3.46
C MET A 225 15.43 7.04 2.22
N ARG A 226 15.02 8.05 1.45
CA ARG A 226 14.27 7.83 0.19
C ARG A 226 15.09 7.13 -0.87
N SER A 227 16.38 7.41 -0.96
CA SER A 227 17.28 6.70 -1.87
C SER A 227 17.28 5.20 -1.59
N HIS A 228 17.33 4.79 -0.32
CA HIS A 228 17.20 3.39 0.07
C HIS A 228 15.84 2.80 -0.33
N LEU A 229 14.74 3.52 -0.02
CA LEU A 229 13.39 3.08 -0.37
C LEU A 229 13.22 2.93 -1.89
N GLY A 230 13.74 3.88 -2.67
CA GLY A 230 13.74 3.86 -4.13
C GLY A 230 14.51 2.66 -4.70
N ALA A 231 15.67 2.32 -4.13
CA ALA A 231 16.46 1.18 -4.54
C ALA A 231 15.71 -0.14 -4.29
N TRP A 232 15.08 -0.31 -3.14
CA TRP A 232 14.27 -1.51 -2.84
C TRP A 232 13.02 -1.58 -3.71
N LYS A 233 12.39 -0.46 -4.02
CA LYS A 233 11.24 -0.41 -4.93
C LYS A 233 11.61 -0.89 -6.34
N LEU A 234 12.76 -0.48 -6.84
CA LEU A 234 13.31 -0.99 -8.11
C LEU A 234 13.64 -2.50 -8.05
N ALA A 235 13.98 -3.01 -6.87
CA ALA A 235 14.19 -4.43 -6.62
C ALA A 235 12.88 -5.21 -6.36
N GLY A 236 11.70 -4.58 -6.48
CA GLY A 236 10.40 -5.23 -6.33
C GLY A 236 9.78 -5.14 -4.94
N PHE A 237 10.39 -4.39 -3.99
CA PHE A 237 9.92 -4.26 -2.61
C PHE A 237 9.55 -2.82 -2.27
N ASP A 238 8.27 -2.56 -2.02
CA ASP A 238 7.78 -1.22 -1.71
C ASP A 238 7.58 -1.05 -0.21
N PHE A 239 8.37 -0.15 0.40
CA PHE A 239 8.33 0.20 1.82
C PHE A 239 8.12 1.69 1.99
N ASN A 240 7.59 2.09 3.15
CA ASN A 240 7.40 3.49 3.50
C ASN A 240 8.47 4.00 4.49
N LEU A 241 8.50 5.32 4.66
CA LEU A 241 9.49 5.99 5.49
C LEU A 241 9.38 5.61 6.97
N ASP A 242 8.15 5.45 7.50
CA ASP A 242 7.92 5.02 8.90
C ASP A 242 8.50 3.62 9.16
N TRP A 243 8.31 2.70 8.22
CA TRP A 243 8.89 1.36 8.33
C TRP A 243 10.43 1.40 8.36
N LEU A 244 11.07 2.21 7.50
CA LEU A 244 12.53 2.35 7.51
C LEU A 244 13.00 2.99 8.83
N LEU A 245 12.30 4.02 9.30
CA LEU A 245 12.62 4.68 10.56
C LEU A 245 12.53 3.71 11.76
N ARG A 246 11.57 2.76 11.74
CA ARG A 246 11.49 1.69 12.76
C ARG A 246 12.72 0.77 12.75
N ASN A 247 13.23 0.44 11.58
CA ASN A 247 14.46 -0.34 11.45
C ASN A 247 15.68 0.44 11.98
N VAL A 248 15.78 1.73 11.62
CA VAL A 248 16.84 2.61 12.13
C VAL A 248 16.75 2.76 13.64
N ASN A 249 15.56 2.94 14.20
CA ASN A 249 15.35 3.03 15.65
C ASN A 249 15.78 1.74 16.37
N ALA A 250 15.42 0.57 15.83
CA ALA A 250 15.81 -0.73 16.36
C ALA A 250 17.35 -0.88 16.44
N VAL A 251 18.06 -0.44 15.42
CA VAL A 251 19.52 -0.47 15.33
C VAL A 251 20.14 0.58 16.28
N ALA A 252 19.67 1.81 16.24
CA ALA A 252 20.25 2.94 16.96
C ALA A 252 20.05 2.86 18.47
N THR A 253 18.86 2.40 18.92
CA THR A 253 18.44 2.47 20.32
C THR A 253 18.12 1.11 20.95
N GLY A 254 17.76 0.13 20.13
CA GLY A 254 17.22 -1.14 20.60
C GLY A 254 15.83 -1.05 21.21
N ARG A 255 15.11 0.05 20.99
CA ARG A 255 13.75 0.28 21.49
C ARG A 255 12.75 0.35 20.33
N ALA A 256 11.49 0.03 20.60
CA ALA A 256 10.42 0.08 19.63
C ALA A 256 9.82 1.49 19.50
N GLN A 257 9.75 2.22 20.60
CA GLN A 257 9.15 3.56 20.66
C GLN A 257 10.06 4.59 20.00
N PHE A 258 9.48 5.49 19.22
CA PHE A 258 10.21 6.54 18.50
C PHE A 258 10.77 7.65 19.41
N ASP A 259 10.22 7.83 20.63
CA ASP A 259 10.78 8.77 21.61
C ASP A 259 12.24 8.45 21.95
N ALA A 260 12.66 7.21 21.79
CA ALA A 260 14.05 6.81 21.98
C ALA A 260 15.02 7.50 20.99
N LEU A 261 14.52 8.00 19.85
CA LEU A 261 15.32 8.74 18.88
C LEU A 261 15.58 10.19 19.28
N GLU A 262 14.84 10.76 20.24
CA GLU A 262 14.97 12.16 20.63
C GLU A 262 16.36 12.57 21.17
N GLY A 263 17.08 11.59 21.76
CA GLY A 263 18.43 11.81 22.32
C GLY A 263 19.59 11.39 21.41
N ILE A 264 19.31 11.08 20.12
CA ILE A 264 20.32 10.55 19.21
C ILE A 264 20.94 11.70 18.40
N THR A 265 22.27 11.70 18.27
CA THR A 265 22.99 12.64 17.38
C THR A 265 22.79 12.26 15.92
N SER A 266 22.89 13.24 15.02
CA SER A 266 22.83 13.05 13.58
C SER A 266 23.85 12.03 13.07
N ASP A 267 25.08 12.03 13.58
CA ASP A 267 26.13 11.07 13.22
C ASP A 267 25.75 9.64 13.61
N LYS A 268 25.20 9.45 14.80
CA LYS A 268 24.73 8.13 15.25
C LYS A 268 23.54 7.67 14.41
N PHE A 269 22.63 8.56 14.03
CA PHE A 269 21.52 8.25 13.17
C PHE A 269 22.00 7.86 11.76
N ALA A 270 22.93 8.61 11.17
CA ALA A 270 23.51 8.34 9.86
C ALA A 270 24.20 6.96 9.82
N GLY A 271 25.01 6.64 10.85
CA GLY A 271 25.63 5.33 11.00
C GLY A 271 24.61 4.20 11.14
N SER A 272 23.52 4.44 11.92
CA SER A 272 22.46 3.48 12.12
C SER A 272 21.61 3.28 10.86
N LEU A 273 21.35 4.33 10.07
CA LEU A 273 20.67 4.26 8.78
C LEU A 273 21.47 3.43 7.77
N SER A 274 22.77 3.69 7.65
CA SER A 274 23.67 2.90 6.79
C SER A 274 23.68 1.43 7.19
N SER A 275 23.78 1.13 8.49
CA SER A 275 23.73 -0.22 9.04
C SER A 275 22.39 -0.89 8.78
N SER A 276 21.28 -0.20 9.02
CA SER A 276 19.92 -0.70 8.76
C SER A 276 19.73 -1.03 7.29
N GLY A 277 20.21 -0.17 6.38
CA GLY A 277 20.15 -0.43 4.94
C GLY A 277 20.83 -1.73 4.55
N LYS A 278 22.02 -2.01 5.12
CA LYS A 278 22.75 -3.27 4.91
C LYS A 278 22.02 -4.48 5.53
N HIS A 279 21.50 -4.34 6.76
CA HIS A 279 20.80 -5.44 7.44
C HIS A 279 19.50 -5.81 6.71
N ILE A 280 18.74 -4.82 6.24
CA ILE A 280 17.55 -5.02 5.43
C ILE A 280 17.93 -5.73 4.12
N GLY A 281 18.96 -5.27 3.43
CA GLY A 281 19.46 -5.92 2.21
C GLY A 281 19.85 -7.38 2.46
N THR A 282 20.68 -7.65 3.47
CA THR A 282 21.08 -9.02 3.86
C THR A 282 19.87 -9.91 4.13
N PHE A 283 18.84 -9.36 4.78
CA PHE A 283 17.65 -10.15 5.08
C PHE A 283 16.73 -10.34 3.86
N LEU A 284 16.58 -9.34 3.01
CA LEU A 284 15.85 -9.47 1.73
C LEU A 284 16.50 -10.51 0.83
N ASP A 285 17.84 -10.54 0.77
CA ASP A 285 18.59 -11.57 0.03
C ASP A 285 18.32 -12.98 0.60
N ALA A 286 18.30 -13.12 1.93
CA ALA A 286 17.95 -14.38 2.58
C ALA A 286 16.50 -14.82 2.30
N VAL A 287 15.54 -13.88 2.39
CA VAL A 287 14.13 -14.13 2.13
C VAL A 287 13.88 -14.49 0.67
N SER A 288 14.47 -13.74 -0.26
CA SER A 288 14.33 -14.01 -1.69
C SER A 288 15.06 -15.29 -2.11
N GLY A 289 16.31 -15.45 -1.68
CA GLY A 289 17.15 -16.57 -2.09
C GLY A 289 16.75 -17.91 -1.48
N ARG A 290 16.43 -17.95 -0.18
CA ARG A 290 16.13 -19.20 0.55
C ARG A 290 14.66 -19.56 0.57
N LEU A 291 13.76 -18.54 0.63
CA LEU A 291 12.31 -18.74 0.68
C LEU A 291 11.62 -18.52 -0.67
N GLY A 292 12.30 -17.95 -1.65
CA GLY A 292 11.72 -17.62 -2.96
C GLY A 292 10.70 -16.47 -2.90
N LEU A 293 10.62 -15.71 -1.80
CA LEU A 293 9.71 -14.58 -1.63
C LEU A 293 10.34 -13.32 -2.23
N ASP A 294 10.24 -13.16 -3.51
CA ASP A 294 11.07 -12.27 -4.35
C ASP A 294 10.37 -10.97 -4.79
N HIS A 295 9.16 -10.70 -4.32
CA HIS A 295 8.45 -9.46 -4.61
C HIS A 295 7.42 -9.09 -3.54
N ASN A 296 6.93 -7.84 -3.62
CA ASN A 296 6.10 -7.20 -2.61
C ASN A 296 4.78 -7.93 -2.27
N ARG A 297 4.16 -8.61 -3.27
CA ARG A 297 2.86 -9.30 -3.09
C ARG A 297 2.98 -10.59 -2.26
N VAL A 298 4.17 -11.19 -2.22
CA VAL A 298 4.43 -12.42 -1.47
C VAL A 298 5.31 -12.18 -0.23
N LEU A 299 5.83 -10.97 -0.05
CA LEU A 299 6.59 -10.60 1.14
C LEU A 299 5.67 -10.57 2.36
N MET A 300 5.90 -11.50 3.29
CA MET A 300 5.14 -11.60 4.54
C MET A 300 5.76 -10.70 5.63
N GLY A 301 5.02 -10.46 6.70
CA GLY A 301 5.55 -10.03 8.00
C GLY A 301 6.52 -8.84 8.00
N ARG A 302 6.23 -7.74 7.32
CA ARG A 302 7.14 -6.58 7.20
C ARG A 302 7.63 -6.03 8.53
N TYR A 303 6.83 -6.14 9.59
CA TYR A 303 7.23 -5.68 10.92
C TYR A 303 8.16 -6.64 11.67
N ALA A 304 8.49 -7.80 11.12
CA ALA A 304 9.58 -8.64 11.60
C ALA A 304 10.96 -8.06 11.27
N PHE A 305 11.07 -7.25 10.20
CA PHE A 305 12.33 -6.64 9.76
C PHE A 305 13.06 -5.82 10.83
N PRO A 306 12.39 -4.96 11.64
CA PRO A 306 13.06 -4.27 12.74
C PRO A 306 13.69 -5.22 13.77
N VAL A 307 13.07 -6.39 14.03
CA VAL A 307 13.65 -7.41 14.93
C VAL A 307 14.91 -8.02 14.32
N VAL A 308 14.85 -8.37 13.03
CA VAL A 308 16.00 -8.90 12.29
C VAL A 308 17.11 -7.87 12.15
N SER A 309 16.78 -6.61 11.86
CA SER A 309 17.76 -5.50 11.83
C SER A 309 18.48 -5.34 13.15
N ARG A 310 17.74 -5.45 14.28
CA ARG A 310 18.32 -5.43 15.62
C ARG A 310 19.22 -6.64 15.86
N PHE A 311 18.79 -7.84 15.48
CA PHE A 311 19.58 -9.06 15.60
C PHE A 311 20.90 -8.95 14.82
N LEU A 312 20.84 -8.60 13.54
CA LEU A 312 22.04 -8.46 12.70
C LEU A 312 22.98 -7.39 13.26
N HIS A 313 22.44 -6.28 13.78
CA HIS A 313 23.25 -5.26 14.42
C HIS A 313 24.05 -5.81 15.63
N LEU A 314 23.41 -6.62 16.48
CA LEU A 314 24.06 -7.26 17.62
C LEU A 314 25.11 -8.31 17.21
N LYS A 315 24.98 -8.88 16.02
CA LYS A 315 25.88 -9.88 15.44
C LYS A 315 26.96 -9.30 14.50
N GLY A 316 27.09 -7.98 14.44
CA GLY A 316 28.09 -7.33 13.57
C GLY A 316 27.72 -7.25 12.08
N GLY A 317 26.44 -7.48 11.73
CA GLY A 317 25.89 -7.21 10.42
C GLY A 317 25.65 -8.42 9.51
N ALA A 318 25.97 -9.63 9.96
CA ALA A 318 25.79 -10.86 9.20
C ALA A 318 25.27 -11.99 10.10
N PHE A 319 24.68 -13.01 9.47
CA PHE A 319 24.44 -14.31 10.12
C PHE A 319 25.78 -15.03 10.32
N GLU A 320 25.90 -15.77 11.41
CA GLU A 320 27.11 -16.52 11.74
C GLU A 320 27.33 -17.65 10.71
N ASP A 321 26.23 -18.34 10.36
CA ASP A 321 26.22 -19.41 9.38
C ASP A 321 24.82 -19.58 8.74
N ALA A 322 24.70 -20.58 7.88
CA ALA A 322 23.45 -20.92 7.22
C ALA A 322 22.36 -21.42 8.20
N ALA A 323 22.76 -22.09 9.28
CA ALA A 323 21.81 -22.61 10.28
C ALA A 323 21.19 -21.47 11.09
N GLU A 324 21.98 -20.48 11.49
CA GLU A 324 21.49 -19.27 12.17
C GLU A 324 20.54 -18.48 11.26
N ARG A 325 20.90 -18.32 9.98
CA ARG A 325 20.02 -17.70 8.97
C ARG A 325 18.70 -18.45 8.84
N ASP A 326 18.75 -19.77 8.69
CA ASP A 326 17.57 -20.61 8.47
C ASP A 326 16.66 -20.60 9.71
N LYS A 327 17.19 -20.61 10.95
CA LYS A 327 16.41 -20.40 12.17
C LYS A 327 15.72 -19.03 12.21
N MET A 328 16.38 -17.97 11.75
CA MET A 328 15.76 -16.65 11.67
C MET A 328 14.64 -16.64 10.63
N LEU A 329 14.82 -17.31 9.49
CA LEU A 329 13.77 -17.47 8.47
C LEU A 329 12.60 -18.31 8.99
N PHE A 330 12.86 -19.34 9.78
CA PHE A 330 11.80 -20.09 10.49
C PHE A 330 10.96 -19.16 11.36
N TRP A 331 11.61 -18.39 12.25
CA TRP A 331 10.89 -17.44 13.10
C TRP A 331 10.12 -16.40 12.29
N TYR A 332 10.72 -15.88 11.22
CA TYR A 332 10.11 -14.91 10.32
C TYR A 332 8.82 -15.45 9.70
N VAL A 333 8.86 -16.62 9.08
CA VAL A 333 7.69 -17.24 8.44
C VAL A 333 6.60 -17.52 9.47
N GLN A 334 6.95 -18.15 10.58
CA GLN A 334 6.00 -18.47 11.65
C GLN A 334 5.36 -17.19 12.25
N SER A 335 6.15 -16.13 12.49
CA SER A 335 5.61 -14.87 13.03
C SER A 335 4.62 -14.21 12.06
N ALA A 336 4.84 -14.34 10.76
CA ALA A 336 3.97 -13.80 9.73
C ALA A 336 2.67 -14.61 9.59
N LEU A 337 2.77 -15.94 9.51
CA LEU A 337 1.61 -16.83 9.40
C LEU A 337 0.63 -16.66 10.55
N TRP A 338 1.14 -16.57 11.77
CA TRP A 338 0.30 -16.42 12.95
C TRP A 338 -0.10 -14.96 13.24
N GLY A 339 0.33 -14.00 12.41
CA GLY A 339 -0.06 -12.60 12.57
C GLY A 339 0.51 -11.95 13.85
N ARG A 340 1.72 -12.31 14.26
CA ARG A 340 2.41 -11.79 15.45
C ARG A 340 2.33 -10.27 15.57
N PHE A 341 2.40 -9.55 14.46
CA PHE A 341 2.43 -8.09 14.40
C PHE A 341 1.10 -7.45 14.00
N ALA A 342 -0.01 -8.20 14.00
CA ALA A 342 -1.32 -7.67 13.57
C ALA A 342 -1.96 -6.71 14.61
N GLY A 343 -1.55 -6.78 15.87
CA GLY A 343 -2.04 -5.91 16.95
C GLY A 343 -1.13 -4.70 17.22
N SER A 344 -0.90 -4.40 18.52
CA SER A 344 -0.01 -3.30 18.95
C SER A 344 1.44 -3.58 18.59
N THR A 345 1.87 -3.13 17.43
CA THR A 345 3.20 -3.37 16.85
C THR A 345 4.33 -2.97 17.80
N GLU A 346 4.24 -1.81 18.47
CA GLU A 346 5.30 -1.35 19.38
C GLU A 346 5.46 -2.24 20.61
N THR A 347 4.34 -2.73 21.16
CA THR A 347 4.37 -3.67 22.29
C THR A 347 5.03 -4.99 21.90
N VAL A 348 4.64 -5.53 20.74
CA VAL A 348 5.17 -6.79 20.23
C VAL A 348 6.66 -6.66 19.91
N LEU A 349 7.07 -5.58 19.23
CA LEU A 349 8.49 -5.31 18.96
C LEU A 349 9.31 -5.22 20.25
N THR A 350 8.79 -4.55 21.29
CA THR A 350 9.47 -4.48 22.59
C THR A 350 9.67 -5.87 23.19
N GLN A 351 8.64 -6.72 23.19
CA GLN A 351 8.73 -8.09 23.68
C GLN A 351 9.76 -8.92 22.91
N ASP A 352 9.80 -8.76 21.59
CA ASP A 352 10.72 -9.52 20.73
C ASP A 352 12.16 -9.00 20.87
N TYR A 353 12.38 -7.69 21.04
CA TYR A 353 13.73 -7.17 21.37
C TYR A 353 14.24 -7.66 22.72
N GLU A 354 13.37 -7.74 23.73
CA GLU A 354 13.72 -8.32 25.01
C GLU A 354 14.04 -9.81 24.91
N ALA A 355 13.21 -10.57 24.18
CA ALA A 355 13.44 -11.99 23.94
C ALA A 355 14.77 -12.23 23.22
N LEU A 356 15.07 -11.40 22.23
CA LEU A 356 16.33 -11.41 21.50
C LEU A 356 17.54 -11.13 22.43
N GLY A 357 17.41 -10.12 23.32
CA GLY A 357 18.47 -9.78 24.27
C GLY A 357 18.76 -10.86 25.31
N ARG A 358 17.75 -11.68 25.66
CA ARG A 358 17.89 -12.76 26.65
C ARG A 358 18.38 -14.07 26.09
N GLY A 359 17.96 -14.43 24.87
CA GLY A 359 18.20 -15.76 24.33
C GLY A 359 18.44 -15.83 22.83
N GLY A 360 18.76 -14.71 22.17
CA GLY A 360 19.01 -14.69 20.73
C GLY A 360 17.80 -15.20 19.93
N ILE A 361 18.05 -15.89 18.84
CA ILE A 361 17.00 -16.45 17.96
C ILE A 361 16.16 -17.50 18.72
N ASP A 362 16.77 -18.33 19.52
CA ASP A 362 16.03 -19.34 20.32
C ASP A 362 15.10 -18.68 21.31
N GLY A 363 15.48 -17.53 21.87
CA GLY A 363 14.61 -16.68 22.70
C GLY A 363 13.42 -16.12 21.93
N LEU A 364 13.61 -15.69 20.69
CA LEU A 364 12.53 -15.24 19.80
C LEU A 364 11.55 -16.37 19.48
N ILE A 365 12.05 -17.55 19.11
CA ILE A 365 11.23 -18.72 18.82
C ILE A 365 10.43 -19.13 20.06
N ALA A 366 11.07 -19.20 21.23
CA ALA A 366 10.40 -19.53 22.49
C ALA A 366 9.31 -18.50 22.87
N ASN A 367 9.55 -17.20 22.61
CA ASN A 367 8.58 -16.14 22.83
C ASN A 367 7.37 -16.27 21.90
N LEU A 368 7.61 -16.52 20.61
CA LEU A 368 6.57 -16.76 19.60
C LEU A 368 5.74 -18.00 19.96
N THR A 369 6.39 -19.13 20.28
CA THR A 369 5.73 -20.38 20.68
C THR A 369 4.81 -20.17 21.88
N ARG A 370 5.31 -19.47 22.92
CA ARG A 370 4.51 -19.15 24.11
C ARG A 370 3.30 -18.28 23.77
N TRP A 371 3.51 -17.26 22.94
CA TRP A 371 2.44 -16.35 22.50
C TRP A 371 1.35 -17.10 21.71
N ARG A 372 1.72 -18.10 20.89
CA ARG A 372 0.79 -18.93 20.10
C ARG A 372 0.13 -20.05 20.93
N GLY A 373 0.45 -20.20 22.22
CA GLY A 373 -0.15 -21.20 23.08
C GLY A 373 0.61 -22.52 23.21
N GLY A 374 1.89 -22.53 22.80
CA GLY A 374 2.79 -23.67 22.98
C GLY A 374 3.08 -24.48 21.73
N ASP A 375 2.32 -24.27 20.64
CA ASP A 375 2.48 -25.01 19.39
C ASP A 375 2.53 -24.06 18.17
N LEU A 376 3.44 -24.37 17.24
CA LEU A 376 3.60 -23.68 15.97
C LEU A 376 3.33 -24.60 14.77
N THR A 377 2.81 -25.79 15.02
CA THR A 377 2.43 -26.74 13.97
C THR A 377 1.30 -26.16 13.13
N ILE A 378 1.42 -26.31 11.84
CA ILE A 378 0.39 -25.91 10.87
C ILE A 378 -0.50 -27.12 10.63
N GLU A 379 -1.79 -26.95 10.86
CA GLU A 379 -2.80 -27.97 10.57
C GLU A 379 -3.48 -27.70 9.21
N GLY A 380 -4.14 -28.69 8.63
CA GLY A 380 -4.88 -28.51 7.38
C GLY A 380 -5.89 -27.37 7.46
N GLU A 381 -6.57 -27.24 8.60
CA GLU A 381 -7.55 -26.19 8.87
C GLU A 381 -6.98 -24.77 8.78
N ASP A 382 -5.69 -24.55 9.08
CA ASP A 382 -5.04 -23.24 8.96
C ASP A 382 -4.98 -22.76 7.50
N PHE A 383 -5.03 -23.67 6.52
CA PHE A 383 -5.15 -23.36 5.09
C PHE A 383 -6.60 -23.10 4.64
N GLU A 384 -7.56 -22.98 5.54
CA GLU A 384 -8.93 -22.60 5.19
C GLU A 384 -9.07 -21.15 4.73
N GLY A 385 -8.01 -20.37 4.83
CA GLY A 385 -7.93 -19.04 4.24
C GLY A 385 -8.18 -19.07 2.73
N PHE A 386 -8.66 -17.96 2.20
CA PHE A 386 -9.07 -17.85 0.81
C PHE A 386 -8.58 -16.52 0.20
N GLY A 387 -8.43 -16.51 -1.11
CA GLY A 387 -7.93 -15.36 -1.85
C GLY A 387 -6.42 -15.11 -1.69
N ARG A 388 -5.93 -14.20 -2.49
CA ARG A 388 -4.51 -13.78 -2.51
C ARG A 388 -4.14 -12.93 -1.29
N GLY A 389 -5.13 -12.45 -0.53
CA GLY A 389 -4.95 -11.74 0.75
C GLY A 389 -4.74 -12.66 1.94
N SER A 390 -4.99 -13.97 1.82
CA SER A 390 -4.74 -14.92 2.89
C SER A 390 -3.29 -14.93 3.33
N ARG A 391 -3.04 -15.02 4.63
CA ARG A 391 -1.69 -15.17 5.21
C ARG A 391 -0.97 -16.43 4.72
N PHE A 392 -1.71 -17.46 4.30
CA PHE A 392 -1.19 -18.72 3.79
C PHE A 392 -0.92 -18.70 2.27
N TYR A 393 -1.38 -17.69 1.53
CA TYR A 393 -1.07 -17.56 0.11
C TYR A 393 0.44 -17.39 -0.18
N PRO A 394 1.18 -16.53 0.54
CA PRO A 394 2.63 -16.46 0.39
C PRO A 394 3.34 -17.76 0.77
N LEU A 395 2.79 -18.54 1.70
CA LEU A 395 3.35 -19.86 2.04
C LEU A 395 3.19 -20.85 0.87
N LEU A 396 2.02 -20.89 0.22
CA LEU A 396 1.83 -21.71 -0.99
C LEU A 396 2.83 -21.32 -2.10
N TYR A 397 3.05 -20.03 -2.31
CA TYR A 397 4.05 -19.54 -3.26
C TYR A 397 5.47 -20.02 -2.87
N LEU A 398 5.85 -19.85 -1.62
CA LEU A 398 7.11 -20.29 -1.06
C LEU A 398 7.33 -21.79 -1.31
N LEU A 399 6.39 -22.65 -0.92
CA LEU A 399 6.45 -24.10 -1.12
C LEU A 399 6.65 -24.43 -2.60
N THR A 400 5.88 -23.79 -3.48
CA THR A 400 6.00 -23.96 -4.94
C THR A 400 7.42 -23.66 -5.44
N ARG A 401 8.01 -22.55 -4.97
CA ARG A 401 9.33 -22.09 -5.42
C ARG A 401 10.49 -22.90 -4.87
N VAL A 402 10.37 -23.40 -3.65
CA VAL A 402 11.48 -24.02 -2.91
C VAL A 402 11.44 -25.55 -2.96
N LEU A 403 10.26 -26.17 -2.93
CA LEU A 403 10.15 -27.64 -2.88
C LEU A 403 10.06 -28.30 -4.26
N GLY A 404 10.29 -27.55 -5.34
CA GLY A 404 10.43 -28.12 -6.67
C GLY A 404 9.12 -28.51 -7.33
N ALA A 405 8.03 -27.79 -7.03
CA ALA A 405 6.78 -27.90 -7.78
C ALA A 405 7.04 -27.76 -9.29
N ARG A 406 6.27 -28.49 -10.11
CA ARG A 406 6.47 -28.61 -11.55
C ARG A 406 5.24 -28.15 -12.32
N ASP A 407 5.47 -27.50 -13.45
CA ASP A 407 4.41 -27.07 -14.37
C ASP A 407 3.69 -28.25 -15.01
N PHE A 408 2.37 -28.25 -15.03
CA PHE A 408 1.55 -29.38 -15.52
C PHE A 408 1.73 -29.64 -17.02
N GLY A 409 1.97 -28.62 -17.82
CA GLY A 409 2.09 -28.74 -19.27
C GLY A 409 3.48 -29.13 -19.76
N SER A 410 4.50 -28.50 -19.18
CA SER A 410 5.91 -28.70 -19.56
C SER A 410 6.65 -29.75 -18.71
N GLY A 411 6.15 -30.04 -17.49
CA GLY A 411 6.84 -30.88 -16.53
C GLY A 411 8.10 -30.27 -15.91
N LEU A 412 8.44 -29.02 -16.24
CA LEU A 412 9.63 -28.34 -15.73
C LEU A 412 9.40 -27.81 -14.31
N ALA A 413 10.46 -27.74 -13.51
CA ALA A 413 10.38 -27.17 -12.17
C ALA A 413 10.09 -25.67 -12.23
N LEU A 414 9.24 -25.20 -11.31
CA LEU A 414 8.83 -23.79 -11.22
C LEU A 414 9.86 -22.94 -10.44
N LYS A 415 11.14 -23.23 -10.61
CA LYS A 415 12.27 -22.45 -10.11
C LYS A 415 12.69 -21.42 -11.15
N SER A 416 13.18 -20.25 -10.72
CA SER A 416 13.61 -19.16 -11.60
C SER A 416 14.67 -19.57 -12.63
N GLU A 417 15.59 -20.43 -12.25
CA GLU A 417 16.69 -20.88 -13.10
C GLU A 417 16.23 -21.68 -14.35
N MET A 418 15.04 -22.30 -14.28
CA MET A 418 14.52 -23.18 -15.33
C MET A 418 13.60 -22.48 -16.32
N LEU A 419 13.12 -21.29 -16.02
CA LEU A 419 12.03 -20.65 -16.77
C LEU A 419 12.50 -19.56 -17.75
N GLY A 420 13.71 -19.04 -17.63
CA GLY A 420 14.27 -18.00 -18.51
C GLY A 420 13.37 -16.77 -18.63
N ASN A 421 13.44 -16.05 -19.76
CA ASN A 421 12.62 -14.86 -20.04
C ASN A 421 11.14 -15.15 -20.39
N LEU A 422 10.68 -16.40 -20.27
CA LEU A 422 9.36 -16.81 -20.77
C LEU A 422 8.29 -16.93 -19.68
N SER A 423 8.58 -16.57 -18.42
CA SER A 423 7.68 -17.01 -17.37
C SER A 423 7.37 -15.98 -16.30
N SER A 424 6.23 -15.38 -16.47
CA SER A 424 5.39 -15.03 -15.34
C SER A 424 4.67 -16.30 -14.86
N LEU A 425 4.81 -16.65 -13.58
CA LEU A 425 3.96 -17.65 -12.97
C LEU A 425 2.56 -17.08 -12.81
N GLN A 426 1.56 -17.87 -13.21
CA GLN A 426 0.16 -17.51 -13.03
C GLN A 426 -0.48 -18.38 -11.94
N VAL A 427 -1.33 -17.78 -11.14
CA VAL A 427 -2.21 -18.51 -10.24
C VAL A 427 -3.25 -19.24 -11.09
N HIS A 428 -3.34 -20.54 -10.93
CA HIS A 428 -4.31 -21.39 -11.59
C HIS A 428 -5.31 -21.96 -10.58
N HIS A 429 -6.61 -21.80 -10.85
CA HIS A 429 -7.65 -22.49 -10.10
C HIS A 429 -7.75 -23.93 -10.58
N ILE A 430 -7.37 -24.86 -9.74
CA ILE A 430 -7.39 -26.30 -10.06
C ILE A 430 -8.76 -26.75 -10.52
N PHE A 431 -9.79 -26.37 -9.78
CA PHE A 431 -11.18 -26.45 -10.20
C PHE A 431 -11.62 -25.05 -10.68
N PRO A 432 -12.02 -24.91 -11.96
CA PRO A 432 -12.32 -23.62 -12.55
C PRO A 432 -13.48 -22.90 -11.85
N LYS A 433 -13.33 -21.60 -11.58
CA LYS A 433 -14.32 -20.75 -10.90
C LYS A 433 -15.72 -20.90 -11.51
N ALA A 434 -15.83 -20.75 -12.83
CA ALA A 434 -17.11 -20.79 -13.52
C ALA A 434 -17.85 -22.14 -13.35
N VAL A 435 -17.10 -23.24 -13.19
CA VAL A 435 -17.68 -24.56 -12.95
C VAL A 435 -18.15 -24.67 -11.50
N LEU A 436 -17.34 -24.22 -10.54
CA LEU A 436 -17.69 -24.25 -9.11
C LEU A 436 -18.94 -23.41 -8.81
N TYR A 437 -19.03 -22.18 -9.31
CA TYR A 437 -20.22 -21.34 -9.13
C TYR A 437 -21.49 -21.98 -9.71
N LYS A 438 -21.40 -22.67 -10.85
CA LYS A 438 -22.56 -23.40 -11.41
C LYS A 438 -23.00 -24.54 -10.52
N HIS A 439 -22.13 -25.11 -9.69
CA HIS A 439 -22.43 -26.16 -8.75
C HIS A 439 -22.82 -25.66 -7.36
N GLY A 440 -22.95 -24.32 -7.19
CA GLY A 440 -23.44 -23.71 -5.95
C GLY A 440 -22.39 -23.57 -4.85
N TYR A 441 -21.10 -23.68 -5.17
CA TYR A 441 -20.04 -23.36 -4.22
C TYR A 441 -19.94 -21.84 -4.03
N ASP A 442 -19.72 -21.42 -2.79
CA ASP A 442 -19.57 -20.00 -2.47
C ASP A 442 -18.18 -19.46 -2.87
N ARG A 443 -18.01 -18.14 -2.76
CA ARG A 443 -16.77 -17.48 -3.17
C ARG A 443 -15.58 -17.91 -2.31
N ALA A 444 -15.77 -18.13 -1.03
CA ALA A 444 -14.70 -18.57 -0.14
C ALA A 444 -14.18 -19.94 -0.57
N GLU A 445 -15.09 -20.85 -0.86
CA GLU A 445 -14.76 -22.18 -1.36
C GLU A 445 -14.07 -22.11 -2.73
N VAL A 446 -14.60 -21.30 -3.65
CA VAL A 446 -14.05 -21.13 -5.01
C VAL A 446 -12.62 -20.58 -4.98
N ASN A 447 -12.37 -19.59 -4.13
CA ASN A 447 -11.06 -18.97 -3.98
C ASN A 447 -10.23 -19.56 -2.82
N ALA A 448 -10.55 -20.75 -2.32
CA ALA A 448 -9.75 -21.40 -1.30
C ALA A 448 -8.28 -21.50 -1.71
N VAL A 449 -7.33 -21.19 -0.82
CA VAL A 449 -5.88 -21.33 -1.09
C VAL A 449 -5.55 -22.75 -1.57
N ALA A 450 -6.25 -23.75 -1.05
CA ALA A 450 -6.10 -25.13 -1.49
C ALA A 450 -6.67 -25.42 -2.90
N ASN A 451 -7.38 -24.46 -3.54
CA ASN A 451 -7.77 -24.55 -4.96
C ASN A 451 -6.74 -23.87 -5.88
N PHE A 452 -5.71 -23.23 -5.34
CA PHE A 452 -4.68 -22.56 -6.13
C PHE A 452 -3.47 -23.46 -6.38
N CYS A 453 -2.91 -23.37 -7.57
CA CYS A 453 -1.54 -23.79 -7.87
C CYS A 453 -0.91 -22.76 -8.80
N PHE A 454 0.41 -22.85 -8.98
CA PHE A 454 1.13 -21.95 -9.88
C PHE A 454 1.53 -22.69 -11.15
N LEU A 455 1.25 -22.10 -12.29
CA LEU A 455 1.59 -22.66 -13.61
C LEU A 455 2.22 -21.57 -14.48
N THR A 456 2.84 -21.98 -15.58
CA THR A 456 3.22 -21.05 -16.65
C THR A 456 1.97 -20.53 -17.36
N GLN A 457 2.03 -19.32 -17.92
CA GLN A 457 0.94 -18.73 -18.69
C GLN A 457 0.45 -19.67 -19.81
N GLN A 458 1.39 -20.27 -20.55
CA GLN A 458 1.05 -21.20 -21.63
C GLN A 458 0.24 -22.40 -21.14
N THR A 459 0.64 -23.00 -20.03
CA THR A 459 -0.06 -24.14 -19.43
C THR A 459 -1.41 -23.74 -18.89
N ASN A 460 -1.51 -22.60 -18.19
CA ASN A 460 -2.76 -22.07 -17.66
C ASN A 460 -3.79 -21.85 -18.77
N LEU A 461 -3.40 -21.19 -19.85
CA LEU A 461 -4.25 -20.99 -21.03
C LEU A 461 -4.67 -22.30 -21.71
N ALA A 462 -3.75 -23.28 -21.82
CA ALA A 462 -4.03 -24.56 -22.45
C ALA A 462 -5.03 -25.41 -21.65
N ILE A 463 -4.99 -25.36 -20.31
CA ILE A 463 -5.95 -26.04 -19.45
C ILE A 463 -7.32 -25.33 -19.52
N GLY A 464 -7.35 -24.00 -19.42
CA GLY A 464 -8.56 -23.20 -19.50
C GLY A 464 -9.62 -23.61 -18.48
N LYS A 465 -10.84 -23.94 -18.92
CA LYS A 465 -11.99 -24.30 -18.05
C LYS A 465 -12.16 -25.81 -17.83
N ARG A 466 -11.17 -26.62 -18.15
CA ARG A 466 -11.20 -28.09 -17.93
C ARG A 466 -11.17 -28.39 -16.44
N THR A 467 -11.98 -29.37 -16.00
CA THR A 467 -11.98 -29.85 -14.61
C THR A 467 -10.85 -30.86 -14.37
N PRO A 468 -10.39 -31.08 -13.12
CA PRO A 468 -9.39 -32.08 -12.80
C PRO A 468 -9.67 -33.47 -13.36
N SER A 469 -10.92 -33.90 -13.35
CA SER A 469 -11.33 -35.18 -13.96
C SER A 469 -11.07 -35.27 -15.46
N ASP A 470 -11.01 -34.12 -16.16
CA ASP A 470 -10.80 -34.05 -17.61
C ASP A 470 -9.31 -34.06 -18.00
N TYR A 471 -8.42 -33.54 -17.16
CA TYR A 471 -7.01 -33.34 -17.58
C TYR A 471 -5.94 -33.96 -16.68
N PHE A 472 -6.20 -34.25 -15.40
CA PHE A 472 -5.19 -34.79 -14.49
C PHE A 472 -4.64 -36.14 -14.93
N ALA A 473 -5.48 -37.01 -15.47
CA ALA A 473 -5.00 -38.31 -15.97
C ALA A 473 -4.02 -38.15 -17.15
N GLU A 474 -4.29 -37.21 -18.06
CA GLU A 474 -3.43 -36.86 -19.17
C GLU A 474 -2.10 -36.25 -18.68
N VAL A 475 -2.17 -35.32 -17.74
CA VAL A 475 -1.00 -34.65 -17.13
C VAL A 475 -0.10 -35.68 -16.42
N ALA A 476 -0.67 -36.56 -15.60
CA ALA A 476 0.06 -37.60 -14.89
C ALA A 476 0.74 -38.60 -15.83
N ALA A 477 0.07 -38.96 -16.94
CA ALA A 477 0.66 -39.85 -17.94
C ALA A 477 1.81 -39.20 -18.71
N LYS A 478 1.69 -37.90 -19.03
CA LYS A 478 2.71 -37.15 -19.76
C LYS A 478 3.92 -36.80 -18.90
N HIS A 479 3.69 -36.44 -17.66
CA HIS A 479 4.71 -36.01 -16.72
C HIS A 479 4.54 -36.70 -15.36
N PRO A 480 5.00 -37.96 -15.18
CA PRO A 480 4.86 -38.69 -13.92
C PRO A 480 5.43 -37.89 -12.73
N GLY A 481 4.69 -37.85 -11.60
CA GLY A 481 5.04 -37.14 -10.38
C GLY A 481 4.80 -35.62 -10.42
N VAL A 482 4.23 -35.07 -11.50
CA VAL A 482 3.99 -33.62 -11.61
C VAL A 482 2.84 -33.16 -10.71
N LEU A 483 1.77 -33.95 -10.59
CA LEU A 483 0.63 -33.64 -9.73
C LEU A 483 1.03 -33.70 -8.26
N GLU A 484 1.76 -34.73 -7.87
CA GLU A 484 2.29 -34.90 -6.51
C GLU A 484 3.22 -33.75 -6.12
N SER A 485 4.00 -33.22 -7.09
CA SER A 485 4.88 -32.07 -6.85
C SER A 485 4.14 -30.77 -6.52
N GLN A 486 2.86 -30.69 -6.84
CA GLN A 486 1.94 -29.59 -6.55
C GLN A 486 0.95 -29.94 -5.43
N TRP A 487 1.25 -30.99 -4.65
CA TRP A 487 0.42 -31.48 -3.53
C TRP A 487 -1.03 -31.80 -3.96
N ILE A 488 -1.21 -32.36 -5.14
CA ILE A 488 -2.52 -32.80 -5.61
C ILE A 488 -2.84 -34.16 -4.98
N PRO A 489 -4.01 -34.32 -4.33
CA PRO A 489 -4.47 -35.63 -3.86
C PRO A 489 -4.62 -36.62 -5.03
N MET A 490 -4.01 -37.81 -4.92
CA MET A 490 -3.94 -38.76 -6.03
C MET A 490 -5.14 -39.73 -6.11
N ASP A 491 -6.08 -39.67 -5.16
CA ASP A 491 -7.33 -40.34 -5.27
C ASP A 491 -8.21 -39.71 -6.36
N ARG A 492 -8.49 -40.46 -7.42
CA ARG A 492 -9.25 -39.97 -8.58
C ARG A 492 -10.69 -39.61 -8.27
N GLU A 493 -11.27 -40.19 -7.21
CA GLU A 493 -12.62 -39.81 -6.78
C GLU A 493 -12.68 -38.36 -6.33
N LEU A 494 -11.59 -37.83 -5.74
CA LEU A 494 -11.48 -36.43 -5.34
C LEU A 494 -11.36 -35.45 -6.52
N TRP A 495 -11.08 -35.94 -7.73
CA TRP A 495 -10.97 -35.07 -8.92
C TRP A 495 -12.33 -34.70 -9.53
N LYS A 496 -13.42 -35.30 -9.00
CA LYS A 496 -14.78 -34.99 -9.42
C LYS A 496 -15.32 -33.76 -8.71
N ILE A 497 -16.13 -32.95 -9.41
CA ILE A 497 -16.67 -31.70 -8.89
C ILE A 497 -17.53 -31.90 -7.64
N GLU A 498 -18.23 -33.02 -7.56
CA GLU A 498 -19.11 -33.39 -6.44
C GLU A 498 -18.33 -33.60 -5.13
N ASN A 499 -17.04 -33.94 -5.23
CA ASN A 499 -16.13 -34.22 -4.11
C ASN A 499 -15.14 -33.07 -3.87
N TYR A 500 -15.44 -31.85 -4.35
CA TYR A 500 -14.56 -30.71 -4.28
C TYR A 500 -14.14 -30.35 -2.85
N ARG A 501 -15.07 -30.38 -1.88
CA ARG A 501 -14.77 -30.11 -0.47
C ARG A 501 -13.78 -31.12 0.11
N ASP A 502 -13.94 -32.38 -0.21
CA ASP A 502 -13.04 -33.45 0.21
C ASP A 502 -11.65 -33.31 -0.46
N PHE A 503 -11.62 -32.86 -1.73
CA PHE A 503 -10.37 -32.50 -2.40
C PHE A 503 -9.65 -31.38 -1.66
N LEU A 504 -10.35 -30.30 -1.29
CA LEU A 504 -9.76 -29.18 -0.55
C LEU A 504 -9.19 -29.65 0.80
N ALA A 505 -9.94 -30.45 1.56
CA ALA A 505 -9.50 -31.00 2.84
C ALA A 505 -8.24 -31.85 2.69
N ALA A 506 -8.24 -32.82 1.79
CA ALA A 506 -7.09 -33.68 1.53
C ALA A 506 -5.85 -32.89 1.06
N ARG A 507 -6.06 -31.86 0.24
CA ARG A 507 -4.95 -31.03 -0.23
C ARG A 507 -4.39 -30.12 0.85
N ARG A 508 -5.23 -29.57 1.74
CA ARG A 508 -4.78 -28.79 2.91
C ARG A 508 -3.84 -29.60 3.79
N ASP A 509 -4.18 -30.86 4.05
CA ASP A 509 -3.33 -31.77 4.85
C ASP A 509 -1.97 -32.02 4.17
N LEU A 510 -1.95 -32.19 2.86
CA LEU A 510 -0.70 -32.34 2.09
C LEU A 510 0.14 -31.06 2.14
N LEU A 511 -0.48 -29.89 2.02
CA LEU A 511 0.19 -28.59 2.11
C LEU A 511 0.72 -28.32 3.53
N ALA A 512 -0.07 -28.63 4.57
CA ALA A 512 0.34 -28.50 5.96
C ALA A 512 1.54 -29.42 6.28
N GLY A 513 1.49 -30.67 5.83
CA GLY A 513 2.60 -31.61 5.97
C GLY A 513 3.89 -31.11 5.28
N ALA A 514 3.77 -30.61 4.06
CA ALA A 514 4.90 -30.03 3.32
C ALA A 514 5.48 -28.80 4.02
N ALA A 515 4.59 -27.91 4.51
CA ALA A 515 4.99 -26.71 5.23
C ALA A 515 5.73 -27.04 6.54
N ASN A 516 5.18 -27.94 7.36
CA ASN A 516 5.79 -28.36 8.61
C ASN A 516 7.16 -29.01 8.39
N ASN A 517 7.29 -29.87 7.37
CA ASN A 517 8.57 -30.50 7.02
C ASN A 517 9.61 -29.45 6.64
N PHE A 518 9.26 -28.49 5.77
CA PHE A 518 10.15 -27.41 5.36
C PHE A 518 10.52 -26.51 6.53
N LEU A 519 9.57 -26.14 7.37
CA LEU A 519 9.81 -25.31 8.55
C LEU A 519 10.69 -26.04 9.59
N ALA A 520 10.53 -27.34 9.76
CA ALA A 520 11.43 -28.14 10.59
C ALA A 520 12.87 -28.16 10.02
N GLU A 521 13.04 -28.29 8.69
CA GLU A 521 14.35 -28.17 8.05
C GLU A 521 15.01 -26.80 8.32
N LEU A 522 14.25 -25.70 8.27
CA LEU A 522 14.76 -24.36 8.59
C LEU A 522 15.17 -24.24 10.07
N ARG A 523 14.36 -24.80 10.97
CA ARG A 523 14.63 -24.74 12.42
C ARG A 523 15.86 -25.55 12.82
N ASP A 524 15.97 -26.75 12.28
CA ASP A 524 16.95 -27.75 12.74
C ASP A 524 18.23 -27.76 11.89
N GLY A 525 18.28 -27.01 10.79
CA GLY A 525 19.47 -26.82 9.94
C GLY A 525 19.90 -28.07 9.17
N VAL A 526 19.00 -28.98 8.82
CA VAL A 526 19.29 -30.35 8.36
C VAL A 526 19.65 -30.47 6.88
N ARG A 527 19.56 -29.40 6.06
CA ARG A 527 20.03 -29.44 4.68
C ARG A 527 21.20 -28.48 4.48
N ALA A 528 22.35 -29.03 4.00
CA ALA A 528 23.40 -28.25 3.39
C ALA A 528 22.77 -27.39 2.28
N ALA A 529 22.73 -26.08 2.51
CA ALA A 529 22.25 -25.15 1.52
C ALA A 529 23.09 -25.34 0.25
N THR A 530 22.47 -25.75 -0.83
CA THR A 530 22.90 -25.27 -2.12
C THR A 530 22.83 -23.76 -2.00
N GLU A 531 23.97 -23.08 -1.95
CA GLU A 531 24.01 -21.60 -2.01
C GLU A 531 23.26 -21.23 -3.28
N GLY A 532 21.99 -20.84 -3.09
CA GLY A 532 21.14 -20.45 -4.19
C GLY A 532 21.65 -19.13 -4.72
N GLN A 533 21.94 -19.08 -6.01
CA GLN A 533 22.03 -17.81 -6.71
C GLN A 533 20.72 -17.03 -6.45
N PRO A 534 20.78 -15.70 -6.36
CA PRO A 534 19.59 -14.90 -6.15
C PRO A 534 18.52 -15.26 -7.19
N LEU A 535 17.33 -15.61 -6.70
CA LEU A 535 16.21 -15.94 -7.58
C LEU A 535 15.82 -14.67 -8.33
N LEU A 536 15.77 -14.76 -9.66
CA LEU A 536 15.24 -13.66 -10.46
C LEU A 536 13.74 -13.49 -10.15
N ALA A 537 13.33 -12.26 -9.90
CA ALA A 537 11.92 -11.94 -9.68
C ALA A 537 11.08 -12.42 -10.86
N VAL A 538 10.03 -13.19 -10.56
CA VAL A 538 9.07 -13.67 -11.55
C VAL A 538 7.79 -12.88 -11.39
N ALA A 539 7.36 -12.19 -12.44
CA ALA A 539 6.09 -11.50 -12.44
C ALA A 539 4.95 -12.53 -12.38
N VAL A 540 4.03 -12.36 -11.44
CA VAL A 540 2.79 -13.14 -11.37
C VAL A 540 1.72 -12.31 -12.05
N ASP A 541 1.32 -12.70 -13.27
CA ASP A 541 0.25 -12.02 -14.00
C ASP A 541 -1.13 -12.31 -13.37
N GLU A 542 -2.03 -11.35 -13.48
CA GLU A 542 -3.40 -11.51 -13.04
C GLU A 542 -4.16 -12.48 -13.95
N ASP A 543 -5.03 -13.30 -13.36
CA ASP A 543 -5.82 -14.27 -14.09
C ASP A 543 -6.71 -13.61 -15.16
N VAL A 544 -6.63 -14.12 -16.37
CA VAL A 544 -7.61 -13.89 -17.44
C VAL A 544 -8.67 -14.99 -17.34
N GLU A 545 -9.38 -15.10 -16.22
CA GLU A 545 -10.55 -15.94 -16.13
C GLU A 545 -11.81 -15.14 -16.43
N ASP A 546 -12.59 -15.67 -17.37
CA ASP A 546 -13.87 -15.12 -17.80
C ASP A 546 -14.97 -15.54 -16.78
N ASP A 547 -14.92 -14.91 -15.60
CA ASP A 547 -15.92 -15.02 -14.55
C ASP A 547 -16.83 -13.81 -14.61
N ASP A 548 -18.13 -14.02 -14.84
CA ASP A 548 -19.12 -12.93 -14.92
C ASP A 548 -19.10 -12.03 -13.67
N ARG A 549 -18.88 -12.62 -12.49
CA ARG A 549 -18.80 -11.88 -11.22
C ARG A 549 -17.52 -11.03 -11.16
N ALA A 550 -16.37 -11.60 -11.47
CA ALA A 550 -15.10 -10.88 -11.54
C ALA A 550 -15.14 -9.78 -12.59
N ARG A 551 -15.79 -10.03 -13.74
CA ARG A 551 -16.01 -9.03 -14.78
C ARG A 551 -16.87 -7.87 -14.27
N LEU A 552 -17.99 -8.14 -13.60
CA LEU A 552 -18.87 -7.11 -13.03
C LEU A 552 -18.16 -6.29 -11.93
N VAL A 553 -17.32 -6.91 -11.10
CA VAL A 553 -16.50 -6.21 -10.11
C VAL A 553 -15.44 -5.35 -10.80
N LYS A 554 -14.78 -5.84 -11.84
CA LYS A 554 -13.82 -5.03 -12.64
C LYS A 554 -14.50 -3.85 -13.32
N GLU A 555 -15.68 -4.04 -13.91
CA GLU A 555 -16.48 -2.96 -14.49
C GLU A 555 -16.86 -1.92 -13.42
N LEU A 556 -17.32 -2.37 -12.25
CA LEU A 556 -17.60 -1.47 -11.12
C LEU A 556 -16.36 -0.68 -10.72
N ILE A 557 -15.19 -1.32 -10.59
CA ILE A 557 -13.95 -0.64 -10.18
C ILE A 557 -13.55 0.40 -11.24
N ALA A 558 -13.73 0.11 -12.52
CA ALA A 558 -13.49 1.07 -13.59
C ALA A 558 -14.46 2.26 -13.50
N ASP A 559 -15.76 2.01 -13.29
CA ASP A 559 -16.76 3.05 -13.07
C ASP A 559 -16.41 3.92 -11.85
N LEU A 560 -16.01 3.28 -10.74
CA LEU A 560 -15.62 3.98 -9.51
C LEU A 560 -14.34 4.81 -9.69
N ALA A 561 -13.38 4.32 -10.48
CA ALA A 561 -12.16 5.07 -10.81
C ALA A 561 -12.48 6.32 -11.65
N GLU A 562 -13.45 6.22 -12.59
CA GLU A 562 -13.94 7.38 -13.34
C GLU A 562 -14.65 8.40 -12.43
N LEU A 563 -15.25 7.94 -11.33
CA LEU A 563 -15.86 8.76 -10.28
C LEU A 563 -14.84 9.25 -9.23
N GLY A 564 -13.55 8.95 -9.41
CA GLY A 564 -12.46 9.44 -8.57
C GLY A 564 -12.15 8.57 -7.35
N CYS A 565 -12.66 7.36 -7.26
CA CYS A 565 -12.28 6.40 -6.24
C CYS A 565 -10.90 5.79 -6.51
N VAL A 566 -10.16 5.44 -5.45
CA VAL A 566 -8.88 4.74 -5.59
C VAL A 566 -9.10 3.26 -5.89
N SER A 567 -8.09 2.61 -6.45
CA SER A 567 -8.13 1.17 -6.69
C SER A 567 -8.19 0.41 -5.36
N PRO A 568 -9.07 -0.58 -5.22
CA PRO A 568 -9.16 -1.42 -4.04
C PRO A 568 -8.10 -2.52 -4.03
N ASP A 569 -7.91 -3.11 -2.86
CA ASP A 569 -7.32 -4.44 -2.73
C ASP A 569 -8.40 -5.47 -3.10
N LEU A 570 -8.09 -6.35 -4.06
CA LEU A 570 -9.01 -7.41 -4.49
C LEU A 570 -8.76 -8.68 -3.69
N ASP A 571 -9.84 -9.46 -3.47
CA ASP A 571 -9.79 -10.72 -2.72
C ASP A 571 -9.10 -10.57 -1.35
N ALA A 572 -9.37 -9.45 -0.67
CA ALA A 572 -8.73 -9.10 0.59
C ALA A 572 -9.37 -9.82 1.78
N GLU A 573 -8.55 -10.49 2.59
CA GLU A 573 -8.98 -11.07 3.86
C GLU A 573 -9.21 -9.97 4.90
N ILE A 574 -10.42 -9.90 5.44
CA ILE A 574 -10.80 -9.03 6.56
C ILE A 574 -10.82 -9.87 7.83
N SER A 575 -9.88 -9.64 8.72
CA SER A 575 -9.77 -10.37 9.98
C SER A 575 -10.12 -9.47 11.18
N ASP A 576 -10.74 -10.07 12.20
CA ASP A 576 -10.98 -9.43 13.49
C ASP A 576 -9.62 -9.15 14.19
N PRO A 577 -9.31 -7.89 14.53
CA PRO A 577 -8.03 -7.54 15.13
C PRO A 577 -7.84 -8.09 16.56
N GLU A 578 -8.93 -8.48 17.25
CA GLU A 578 -8.89 -9.02 18.61
C GLU A 578 -8.74 -10.53 18.63
N THR A 579 -9.47 -11.23 17.74
CA THR A 579 -9.56 -12.69 17.74
C THR A 579 -8.76 -13.34 16.60
N SER A 580 -8.30 -12.55 15.62
CA SER A 580 -7.69 -13.02 14.37
C SER A 580 -8.59 -13.91 13.51
N LYS A 581 -9.88 -14.01 13.84
CA LYS A 581 -10.88 -14.74 13.04
C LYS A 581 -11.11 -13.99 11.73
N VAL A 582 -11.16 -14.70 10.62
CA VAL A 582 -11.55 -14.15 9.33
C VAL A 582 -13.04 -13.83 9.36
N LEU A 583 -13.39 -12.58 9.07
CA LEU A 583 -14.76 -12.06 9.06
C LEU A 583 -15.34 -12.10 7.65
N ALA A 584 -14.53 -11.82 6.65
CA ALA A 584 -14.94 -11.78 5.26
C ALA A 584 -13.73 -11.88 4.33
N ILE A 585 -14.00 -12.16 3.05
CA ILE A 585 -13.05 -11.90 1.97
C ILE A 585 -13.72 -11.04 0.92
N ALA A 586 -13.35 -9.79 1.00
CA ALA A 586 -13.94 -8.77 0.17
C ALA A 586 -13.59 -8.98 -1.32
N GLU A 587 -14.57 -8.86 -2.22
CA GLU A 587 -14.31 -8.70 -3.64
C GLU A 587 -13.41 -7.50 -3.89
N ALA A 588 -13.69 -6.42 -3.15
CA ALA A 588 -12.92 -5.20 -3.21
C ALA A 588 -12.90 -4.55 -1.83
N TYR A 589 -11.72 -4.18 -1.38
CA TYR A 589 -11.48 -3.57 -0.08
C TYR A 589 -10.70 -2.27 -0.23
N TRP A 590 -11.22 -1.22 0.36
CA TRP A 590 -10.60 0.10 0.44
C TRP A 590 -10.23 0.40 1.91
N PRO A 591 -9.03 0.04 2.37
CA PRO A 591 -8.63 0.15 3.78
C PRO A 591 -8.65 1.59 4.32
N ALA A 592 -8.39 2.55 3.48
CA ALA A 592 -8.41 3.98 3.81
C ALA A 592 -9.66 4.71 3.29
N GLY A 593 -10.74 3.97 3.01
CA GLY A 593 -11.94 4.49 2.37
C GLY A 593 -11.84 4.56 0.85
N LEU A 594 -12.97 4.81 0.17
CA LEU A 594 -13.02 4.94 -1.30
C LEU A 594 -12.05 6.00 -1.82
N GLN A 595 -11.65 6.90 -0.95
CA GLN A 595 -10.58 7.87 -1.17
C GLN A 595 -9.77 8.01 0.11
N PRO A 596 -8.43 7.92 0.05
CA PRO A 596 -7.58 7.95 1.24
C PRO A 596 -7.82 9.20 2.09
N GLY A 597 -8.13 9.00 3.37
CA GLY A 597 -8.37 10.06 4.34
C GLY A 597 -9.82 10.57 4.39
N GLN A 598 -10.77 9.90 3.73
CA GLN A 598 -12.20 10.21 3.84
C GLN A 598 -13.02 8.96 4.16
N GLY A 599 -13.71 9.00 5.29
CA GLY A 599 -14.54 7.91 5.77
C GLY A 599 -13.74 6.74 6.35
N GLY A 600 -14.45 5.74 6.84
CA GLY A 600 -13.89 4.48 7.30
C GLY A 600 -13.56 3.53 6.16
N PRO A 601 -12.97 2.37 6.47
CA PRO A 601 -12.70 1.34 5.49
C PRO A 601 -13.99 0.86 4.82
N VAL A 602 -13.95 0.71 3.49
CA VAL A 602 -15.09 0.28 2.67
C VAL A 602 -14.83 -1.13 2.15
N VAL A 603 -15.85 -1.96 2.21
CA VAL A 603 -15.81 -3.36 1.81
C VAL A 603 -16.96 -3.65 0.86
N LEU A 604 -16.67 -4.22 -0.30
CA LEU A 604 -17.64 -4.90 -1.15
C LEU A 604 -17.56 -6.40 -0.87
N GLU A 605 -18.60 -6.97 -0.29
CA GLU A 605 -18.70 -8.37 0.06
C GLU A 605 -20.04 -8.91 -0.43
N LEU A 606 -20.01 -9.76 -1.44
CA LEU A 606 -21.22 -10.25 -2.10
C LEU A 606 -21.73 -11.59 -1.55
N ASP A 607 -20.99 -12.22 -0.62
CA ASP A 607 -21.37 -13.49 -0.02
C ASP A 607 -22.09 -13.30 1.31
N ALA A 608 -23.22 -14.01 1.46
CA ALA A 608 -24.08 -13.90 2.63
C ALA A 608 -23.52 -14.55 3.91
N GLY A 609 -22.40 -15.28 3.80
CA GLY A 609 -21.79 -16.02 4.92
C GLY A 609 -20.85 -15.21 5.81
N SER A 610 -20.55 -13.97 5.45
CA SER A 610 -19.60 -13.11 6.15
C SER A 610 -20.19 -12.49 7.42
N ASP A 611 -19.33 -12.18 8.41
CA ASP A 611 -19.75 -11.62 9.69
C ASP A 611 -19.94 -10.09 9.60
N PHE A 612 -20.98 -9.65 8.89
CA PHE A 612 -21.30 -8.25 8.66
C PHE A 612 -21.53 -7.46 9.95
N ALA A 613 -22.09 -8.10 10.99
CA ALA A 613 -22.35 -7.43 12.26
C ALA A 613 -21.04 -7.04 12.95
N ARG A 614 -20.09 -7.96 13.02
CA ARG A 614 -18.79 -7.68 13.60
C ARG A 614 -17.97 -6.68 12.78
N MET A 615 -18.04 -6.74 11.46
CA MET A 615 -17.38 -5.77 10.59
C MET A 615 -17.95 -4.36 10.81
N ALA A 616 -19.27 -4.21 10.96
CA ALA A 616 -19.90 -2.92 11.25
C ALA A 616 -19.47 -2.37 12.63
N GLU A 617 -19.38 -3.22 13.68
CA GLU A 617 -18.85 -2.83 14.99
C GLU A 617 -17.40 -2.34 14.92
N LEU A 618 -16.59 -2.93 14.05
CA LEU A 618 -15.19 -2.53 13.81
C LEU A 618 -15.07 -1.27 12.91
N GLY A 619 -16.20 -0.71 12.47
CA GLY A 619 -16.26 0.53 11.71
C GLY A 619 -16.09 0.35 10.20
N TYR A 620 -16.20 -0.86 9.67
CA TYR A 620 -16.24 -1.10 8.23
C TYR A 620 -17.58 -0.68 7.62
N GLN A 621 -17.53 -0.01 6.48
CA GLN A 621 -18.71 0.27 5.67
C GLN A 621 -18.86 -0.85 4.64
N VAL A 622 -19.79 -1.76 4.88
CA VAL A 622 -19.97 -2.97 4.07
C VAL A 622 -21.08 -2.80 3.06
N PHE A 623 -20.80 -3.15 1.80
CA PHE A 623 -21.76 -3.21 0.71
C PHE A 623 -21.90 -4.65 0.23
N THR A 624 -23.14 -5.13 0.19
CA THR A 624 -23.48 -6.52 -0.17
C THR A 624 -23.98 -6.66 -1.62
N SER A 625 -23.89 -5.58 -2.40
CA SER A 625 -24.18 -5.61 -3.83
C SER A 625 -23.43 -4.51 -4.58
N ILE A 626 -23.11 -4.77 -5.83
CA ILE A 626 -22.49 -3.84 -6.76
C ILE A 626 -23.32 -2.56 -6.89
N ASP A 627 -24.66 -2.71 -7.03
CA ASP A 627 -25.55 -1.56 -7.20
C ASP A 627 -25.66 -0.71 -5.93
N ALA A 628 -25.57 -1.31 -4.75
CA ALA A 628 -25.57 -0.59 -3.48
C ALA A 628 -24.33 0.30 -3.35
N LEU A 629 -23.14 -0.22 -3.70
CA LEU A 629 -21.90 0.55 -3.67
C LEU A 629 -21.91 1.65 -4.75
N ARG A 630 -22.31 1.32 -5.99
CA ARG A 630 -22.44 2.30 -7.08
C ARG A 630 -23.42 3.42 -6.70
N GLY A 631 -24.59 3.07 -6.16
CA GLY A 631 -25.59 4.02 -5.70
C GLY A 631 -25.11 4.91 -4.54
N TYR A 632 -24.31 4.37 -3.63
CA TYR A 632 -23.69 5.14 -2.56
C TYR A 632 -22.70 6.18 -3.10
N VAL A 633 -21.82 5.79 -4.01
CA VAL A 633 -20.83 6.70 -4.60
C VAL A 633 -21.50 7.80 -5.42
N ASN A 634 -22.55 7.47 -6.17
CA ASN A 634 -23.31 8.45 -6.95
C ASN A 634 -24.00 9.48 -6.03
N ARG A 635 -24.71 9.03 -4.98
CA ARG A 635 -25.35 9.96 -3.99
C ARG A 635 -24.32 10.86 -3.32
N ARG A 636 -23.20 10.28 -2.88
CA ARG A 636 -22.11 11.06 -2.26
C ARG A 636 -21.54 12.11 -3.22
N ASN A 637 -21.46 11.80 -4.50
CA ASN A 637 -21.02 12.76 -5.51
C ASN A 637 -22.09 13.86 -5.76
N GLU A 638 -23.38 13.51 -5.72
CA GLU A 638 -24.49 14.46 -5.78
C GLU A 638 -24.54 15.37 -4.55
N GLU A 639 -24.39 14.83 -3.33
CA GLU A 639 -24.31 15.60 -2.09
C GLU A 639 -23.07 16.52 -2.07
N ASN A 640 -21.96 16.09 -2.61
CA ASN A 640 -20.78 16.93 -2.80
C ASN A 640 -20.96 17.94 -3.94
N ALA A 641 -21.95 17.75 -4.81
CA ALA A 641 -22.34 18.68 -5.87
C ALA A 641 -23.44 19.67 -5.44
N ALA A 642 -24.29 19.35 -4.44
CA ALA A 642 -25.33 20.21 -3.87
C ALA A 642 -24.79 21.19 -2.81
#